data_14afe65cecf9604f9f03036a5d18c8fe
#
_entry.id   14afe65cecf9604f9f03036a5d18c8fe
#
_cell.length_a   1.000
_cell.length_b   1.000
_cell.length_c   1.000
_cell.angle_alpha   90.00
_cell.angle_beta   90.00
_cell.angle_gamma   90.00
#
_symmetry.space_group_name_H-M   'P 1'
#
loop_
_entity.id
_entity.type
_entity.pdbx_description
1 polymer ?
#
loop_
_entity_poly.entity_id
_entity_poly.type
_entity_poly.pdbx_seq_one_letter_code
_entity_poly.pdbx_strand_id
1 'polypeptide(L)'
;NWSVNPHWKAEFKLFPQHPISSGVKPFSIQDEWYYHMRFREAMEGVTPILSALPSPDTLKRKDGAHSNNPHVRKSVLDRKEKQHVAWAYQRGKDYKNGRGFGFTGGHNHVNWGSDNFRKLVINGIIWISKENIPSEGAKIKGLSVPDLQANQDYPARGWSAKQIAESLKEFNGKSSLKGASLEIKAEEKGSEKIKPIFSSKKITKGTPSRGEDIAVNIKNAKELHLVVLDGGDSYTCDWANWINPRLVDNKGKETLLTTMKWSFASSGWGQVNVNKNAAGKEMKVEGKGVKGIGVHANSLISFTLPKDHKFVQFRSKGVLDDGGANQNGAKNSSSVEFRIYGQKPLLSSLPSSTMTQLGSVEQGDPLNAVKNLDIHPEVEANLFASEPMLLSPSAIDIDHRGRVWVCEVTNYRKHKNKREEGDRILILEDTDGDNEADKVKVFYQGRDIDSAHGVSVFGDKVVVSVGDRVMVFHDKDRDDKPESKENLFTGISGTQHDHGIHAVHFGPDGKFYFNFGNAGRQIKDQSGKPIIDLAGNEVNDKRKPYQQGMVFRCNEDGSKFETLGWNFRNNWEIAVDSFGTIWQSDNDDDGNRGVRINYVMEFGNYGYKGEFSGKGWRDKRTNIEVEIPSRHWHLNDPGVVPNLLHTGAGSPTGITVYEGKLLPKIFHSQVIHCDAGPSVVRAYITQKDGAGYRAEMIDILNGSKKDKWFRPSDVSVAPDGT
;
A
#
# COMPACT_ATOMS: atom_id res chain seq x y z
N ASN A 1 29.52 19.30 0.93
CA ASN A 1 28.41 19.41 1.82
C ASN A 1 27.51 20.54 1.41
N TRP A 2 26.29 20.20 1.13
CA TRP A 2 25.19 21.14 1.13
C TRP A 2 25.17 21.86 2.47
N SER A 3 24.65 22.99 2.49
CA SER A 3 24.79 23.76 3.71
C SER A 3 23.49 24.34 4.18
N VAL A 4 22.65 24.85 3.35
CA VAL A 4 21.39 25.51 3.75
C VAL A 4 20.28 25.10 2.82
N ASN A 5 19.09 25.02 3.38
CA ASN A 5 17.83 24.77 2.69
C ASN A 5 16.87 25.96 2.83
N PRO A 6 17.25 27.15 2.36
CA PRO A 6 16.42 28.32 2.46
C PRO A 6 15.43 28.42 1.31
N HIS A 7 14.27 28.98 1.59
CA HIS A 7 13.37 29.48 0.56
C HIS A 7 13.85 30.84 0.07
N TRP A 8 14.18 30.94 -1.23
CA TRP A 8 14.58 32.19 -1.83
C TRP A 8 14.24 32.28 -3.30
N LYS A 9 14.06 33.52 -3.82
CA LYS A 9 13.78 33.79 -5.22
C LYS A 9 15.10 33.79 -5.98
N ALA A 10 15.34 32.78 -6.82
CA ALA A 10 16.48 32.72 -7.68
C ALA A 10 16.17 33.31 -9.06
N GLU A 11 17.12 34.07 -9.63
CA GLU A 11 17.04 34.63 -10.97
C GLU A 11 18.05 33.97 -11.90
N PHE A 12 17.57 33.35 -12.95
CA PHE A 12 18.39 32.67 -13.96
C PHE A 12 18.32 33.44 -15.27
N LYS A 13 19.34 34.24 -15.53
CA LYS A 13 19.41 35.16 -16.69
C LYS A 13 20.29 34.62 -17.82
N LEU A 14 21.27 33.78 -17.50
CA LEU A 14 22.24 33.22 -18.41
C LEU A 14 22.32 31.71 -18.25
N PHE A 15 22.39 31.01 -19.36
CA PHE A 15 22.51 29.57 -19.42
C PHE A 15 23.78 29.17 -20.21
N PRO A 16 24.42 28.04 -19.85
CA PRO A 16 25.54 27.53 -20.65
C PRO A 16 25.06 27.02 -22.01
N GLN A 17 25.94 26.96 -22.95
CA GLN A 17 25.71 26.29 -24.24
C GLN A 17 25.72 24.77 -24.02
N HIS A 18 24.59 24.23 -23.54
CA HIS A 18 24.44 22.81 -23.21
C HIS A 18 23.04 22.33 -23.63
N PRO A 19 22.87 21.07 -24.12
CA PRO A 19 21.58 20.58 -24.57
C PRO A 19 20.45 20.73 -23.56
N ILE A 20 20.74 20.62 -22.25
CA ILE A 20 19.74 20.83 -21.17
C ILE A 20 19.18 22.27 -21.18
N SER A 21 19.94 23.23 -21.64
CA SER A 21 19.53 24.64 -21.73
C SER A 21 18.73 24.98 -23.00
N SER A 22 18.58 24.02 -23.95
CA SER A 22 17.91 24.27 -25.23
C SER A 22 16.47 24.77 -25.02
N GLY A 23 16.15 25.91 -25.67
CA GLY A 23 14.82 26.52 -25.62
C GLY A 23 14.36 27.04 -24.26
N VAL A 24 15.20 27.02 -23.23
CA VAL A 24 14.90 27.60 -21.91
C VAL A 24 15.17 29.10 -21.95
N LYS A 25 14.16 29.89 -21.59
CA LYS A 25 14.27 31.35 -21.51
C LYS A 25 14.61 31.80 -20.09
N PRO A 26 15.18 33.00 -19.89
CA PRO A 26 15.39 33.57 -18.57
C PRO A 26 14.13 33.52 -17.72
N PHE A 27 14.26 33.10 -16.47
CA PHE A 27 13.15 33.03 -15.53
C PHE A 27 13.60 33.29 -14.09
N SER A 28 12.65 33.61 -13.24
CA SER A 28 12.86 33.87 -11.82
C SER A 28 11.77 33.11 -11.04
N ILE A 29 12.17 32.40 -9.98
CA ILE A 29 11.22 31.55 -9.25
C ILE A 29 11.65 31.38 -7.79
N GLN A 30 10.66 31.44 -6.90
CA GLN A 30 10.80 31.18 -5.47
C GLN A 30 10.73 29.69 -5.22
N ASP A 31 11.78 29.12 -4.64
CA ASP A 31 11.81 27.71 -4.24
C ASP A 31 12.71 27.49 -3.02
N GLU A 32 12.72 26.29 -2.47
CA GLU A 32 13.71 25.87 -1.49
C GLU A 32 14.99 25.42 -2.23
N TRP A 33 15.70 26.39 -2.78
CA TRP A 33 16.92 26.13 -3.54
C TRP A 33 18.07 25.80 -2.61
N TYR A 34 18.47 24.53 -2.54
CA TYR A 34 19.68 24.12 -1.82
C TYR A 34 20.91 24.58 -2.57
N TYR A 35 21.83 25.17 -1.87
CA TYR A 35 23.06 25.65 -2.46
C TYR A 35 24.31 25.31 -1.66
N HIS A 36 25.49 25.70 -2.15
CA HIS A 36 26.84 25.32 -1.66
C HIS A 36 27.07 23.80 -1.77
N MET A 37 26.67 23.25 -2.90
CA MET A 37 26.94 21.84 -3.23
C MET A 37 28.44 21.58 -3.37
N ARG A 38 28.86 20.37 -3.07
CA ARG A 38 30.24 19.94 -3.28
C ARG A 38 30.34 19.27 -4.65
N PHE A 39 31.21 19.80 -5.48
CA PHE A 39 31.54 19.27 -6.80
C PHE A 39 32.92 18.63 -6.79
N ARG A 40 33.27 17.94 -7.86
CA ARG A 40 34.61 17.42 -8.13
C ARG A 40 35.61 18.58 -8.21
N GLU A 41 36.87 18.27 -7.94
CA GLU A 41 37.95 19.25 -8.05
C GLU A 41 37.95 19.85 -9.48
N ALA A 42 38.21 21.14 -9.56
CA ALA A 42 38.18 21.91 -10.82
C ALA A 42 36.91 21.74 -11.67
N MET A 43 35.77 21.30 -11.05
CA MET A 43 34.51 21.02 -11.76
C MET A 43 34.66 19.96 -12.86
N GLU A 44 35.58 19.03 -12.74
CA GLU A 44 35.85 17.99 -13.73
C GLU A 44 34.57 17.24 -14.13
N GLY A 45 34.23 17.31 -15.41
CA GLY A 45 33.02 16.71 -16.01
C GLY A 45 31.71 17.36 -15.60
N VAL A 46 31.72 18.41 -14.78
CA VAL A 46 30.54 19.13 -14.30
C VAL A 46 30.32 20.41 -15.10
N THR A 47 29.13 20.56 -15.64
CA THR A 47 28.65 21.80 -16.26
C THR A 47 27.53 22.42 -15.43
N PRO A 48 27.71 23.58 -14.79
CA PRO A 48 26.64 24.29 -14.12
C PRO A 48 25.54 24.69 -15.11
N ILE A 49 24.30 24.30 -14.85
CA ILE A 49 23.15 24.61 -15.72
C ILE A 49 22.38 25.82 -15.18
N LEU A 50 22.07 25.82 -13.87
CA LEU A 50 21.46 26.96 -13.19
C LEU A 50 22.39 27.46 -12.10
N SER A 51 22.67 28.78 -12.15
CA SER A 51 23.54 29.45 -11.18
C SER A 51 22.99 30.81 -10.81
N ALA A 52 22.83 31.06 -9.52
CA ALA A 52 22.36 32.34 -9.00
C ALA A 52 23.08 32.71 -7.69
N LEU A 53 23.11 33.98 -7.35
CA LEU A 53 23.64 34.45 -6.07
C LEU A 53 22.49 34.47 -5.05
N PRO A 54 22.56 33.67 -3.98
CA PRO A 54 21.56 33.69 -2.93
C PRO A 54 21.48 35.07 -2.23
N SER A 55 20.27 35.46 -1.84
CA SER A 55 20.09 36.67 -1.02
C SER A 55 20.82 36.51 0.33
N PRO A 56 21.48 37.58 0.85
CA PRO A 56 22.06 37.58 2.18
C PRO A 56 21.09 37.16 3.30
N ASP A 57 19.79 37.39 3.09
CA ASP A 57 18.75 37.01 4.04
C ASP A 57 18.68 35.49 4.30
N THR A 58 19.11 34.68 3.33
CA THR A 58 19.17 33.24 3.49
C THR A 58 20.19 32.80 4.55
N LEU A 59 21.11 33.68 4.91
CA LEU A 59 22.22 33.44 5.84
C LEU A 59 22.05 34.12 7.20
N LYS A 60 20.83 34.51 7.56
CA LYS A 60 20.50 35.08 8.88
C LYS A 60 20.35 34.02 9.99
N ARG A 61 20.26 32.75 9.66
CA ARG A 61 20.17 31.64 10.63
C ARG A 61 21.49 31.46 11.36
N LYS A 62 21.44 30.88 12.57
CA LYS A 62 22.64 30.44 13.30
C LYS A 62 23.33 29.32 12.52
N ASP A 63 24.66 29.24 12.66
CA ASP A 63 25.45 28.16 12.05
C ASP A 63 25.04 26.78 12.59
N GLY A 64 25.03 25.78 11.73
CA GLY A 64 24.64 24.43 12.09
C GLY A 64 24.71 23.45 10.92
N ALA A 65 24.40 22.20 11.19
CA ALA A 65 24.49 21.13 10.18
C ALA A 65 23.61 21.34 8.96
N HIS A 66 22.42 21.93 9.14
CA HIS A 66 21.43 22.18 8.11
C HIS A 66 21.14 23.68 7.90
N SER A 67 22.08 24.51 8.27
CA SER A 67 21.94 25.94 8.18
C SER A 67 23.26 26.58 7.83
N ASN A 68 23.25 27.88 7.77
CA ASN A 68 24.41 28.71 7.50
C ASN A 68 25.68 28.26 8.26
N ASN A 69 26.82 28.22 7.59
CA ASN A 69 28.13 27.95 8.21
C ASN A 69 29.19 28.94 7.69
N PRO A 70 30.38 29.05 8.34
CA PRO A 70 31.42 30.01 7.97
C PRO A 70 31.88 29.90 6.52
N HIS A 71 32.00 28.71 5.97
CA HIS A 71 32.41 28.50 4.57
C HIS A 71 31.37 29.04 3.57
N VAL A 72 30.09 28.82 3.85
CA VAL A 72 28.98 29.33 3.05
C VAL A 72 28.95 30.85 3.11
N ARG A 73 29.07 31.43 4.31
CA ARG A 73 29.13 32.91 4.50
C ARG A 73 30.25 33.51 3.67
N LYS A 74 31.45 32.93 3.77
CA LYS A 74 32.61 33.41 2.99
C LYS A 74 32.38 33.31 1.49
N SER A 75 31.75 32.24 0.98
CA SER A 75 31.42 32.07 -0.43
C SER A 75 30.38 33.10 -0.91
N VAL A 76 29.26 33.23 -0.19
CA VAL A 76 28.10 34.02 -0.63
C VAL A 76 28.22 35.47 -0.28
N LEU A 77 28.63 35.81 0.94
CA LEU A 77 28.66 37.24 1.40
C LEU A 77 29.96 37.94 1.03
N ASP A 78 31.12 37.27 1.21
CA ASP A 78 32.41 37.91 1.01
C ASP A 78 32.82 37.85 -0.46
N ARG A 79 32.86 36.62 -1.06
CA ARG A 79 33.30 36.43 -2.43
C ARG A 79 32.20 36.62 -3.47
N LYS A 80 30.91 36.71 -3.04
CA LYS A 80 29.73 36.85 -3.92
C LYS A 80 29.67 35.81 -5.04
N GLU A 81 30.05 34.59 -4.71
CA GLU A 81 30.08 33.47 -5.67
C GLU A 81 28.66 33.00 -5.97
N LYS A 82 28.32 32.91 -7.27
CA LYS A 82 27.09 32.28 -7.72
C LYS A 82 27.08 30.81 -7.29
N GLN A 83 25.98 30.37 -6.78
CA GLN A 83 25.77 29.00 -6.33
C GLN A 83 25.07 28.20 -7.41
N HIS A 84 25.54 26.96 -7.65
CA HIS A 84 25.00 26.09 -8.67
C HIS A 84 23.89 25.25 -8.08
N VAL A 85 22.67 25.41 -8.59
CA VAL A 85 21.46 24.73 -8.12
C VAL A 85 20.90 23.73 -9.13
N ALA A 86 21.46 23.71 -10.35
CA ALA A 86 21.32 22.61 -11.31
C ALA A 86 22.63 22.44 -12.08
N TRP A 87 22.98 21.21 -12.40
CA TRP A 87 24.22 20.86 -13.10
C TRP A 87 24.10 19.59 -13.93
N ALA A 88 24.87 19.50 -15.00
CA ALA A 88 25.10 18.28 -15.74
C ALA A 88 26.45 17.68 -15.32
N TYR A 89 26.54 16.38 -15.27
CA TYR A 89 27.78 15.64 -15.07
C TYR A 89 27.94 14.59 -16.15
N GLN A 90 29.07 14.61 -16.86
CA GLN A 90 29.41 13.61 -17.86
C GLN A 90 30.69 12.90 -17.46
N ARG A 91 30.63 11.58 -17.33
CA ARG A 91 31.79 10.72 -17.05
C ARG A 91 32.65 10.50 -18.30
N GLY A 92 33.90 10.18 -18.10
CA GLY A 92 34.84 9.82 -19.18
C GLY A 92 34.51 8.50 -19.87
N LYS A 93 35.29 8.19 -20.91
CA LYS A 93 35.12 6.97 -21.73
C LYS A 93 35.18 5.68 -20.92
N ASP A 94 36.04 5.62 -19.88
CA ASP A 94 36.20 4.46 -18.99
C ASP A 94 34.90 4.10 -18.23
N TYR A 95 34.01 5.04 -18.12
CA TYR A 95 32.67 4.86 -17.53
C TYR A 95 31.55 4.96 -18.58
N LYS A 96 31.82 4.53 -19.82
CA LYS A 96 30.85 4.50 -20.94
C LYS A 96 30.17 5.84 -21.21
N ASN A 97 30.85 6.97 -20.91
CA ASN A 97 30.29 8.33 -21.01
C ASN A 97 28.94 8.47 -20.29
N GLY A 98 28.82 7.90 -19.10
CA GLY A 98 27.61 8.00 -18.27
C GLY A 98 27.27 9.46 -17.98
N ARG A 99 25.96 9.79 -17.94
CA ARG A 99 25.45 11.14 -17.71
C ARG A 99 24.65 11.22 -16.43
N GLY A 100 24.72 12.34 -15.73
CA GLY A 100 23.95 12.66 -14.54
C GLY A 100 23.43 14.09 -14.59
N PHE A 101 22.24 14.33 -14.11
CA PHE A 101 21.64 15.64 -13.97
C PHE A 101 21.25 15.87 -12.52
N GLY A 102 21.77 16.91 -11.90
CA GLY A 102 21.42 17.34 -10.54
C GLY A 102 20.58 18.60 -10.59
N PHE A 103 19.55 18.65 -9.74
CA PHE A 103 18.61 19.74 -9.65
C PHE A 103 18.08 19.87 -8.23
N THR A 104 18.19 21.04 -7.59
CA THR A 104 17.85 21.23 -6.18
C THR A 104 16.52 21.91 -5.94
N GLY A 105 15.81 22.32 -7.00
CA GLY A 105 14.47 22.91 -6.92
C GLY A 105 13.36 21.85 -6.93
N GLY A 106 12.11 22.32 -6.94
CA GLY A 106 10.91 21.48 -7.02
C GLY A 106 10.24 21.18 -5.69
N HIS A 107 10.66 21.83 -4.61
CA HIS A 107 9.99 21.74 -3.30
C HIS A 107 8.57 22.33 -3.35
N ASN A 108 8.41 23.47 -3.98
CA ASN A 108 7.10 24.11 -4.13
C ASN A 108 6.37 23.55 -5.35
N HIS A 109 5.32 22.77 -5.14
CA HIS A 109 4.57 22.10 -6.20
C HIS A 109 4.09 23.05 -7.30
N VAL A 110 3.64 24.28 -6.93
CA VAL A 110 3.16 25.28 -7.89
C VAL A 110 4.23 25.68 -8.94
N ASN A 111 5.52 25.49 -8.63
CA ASN A 111 6.62 25.83 -9.53
C ASN A 111 6.65 24.95 -10.79
N TRP A 112 6.05 23.76 -10.72
CA TRP A 112 5.85 22.93 -11.90
C TRP A 112 4.91 23.57 -12.94
N GLY A 113 4.20 24.63 -12.55
CA GLY A 113 3.46 25.48 -13.46
C GLY A 113 4.33 26.34 -14.40
N SER A 114 5.62 26.54 -14.09
CA SER A 114 6.54 27.31 -14.94
C SER A 114 7.00 26.48 -16.13
N ASP A 115 6.75 26.98 -17.34
CA ASP A 115 7.14 26.30 -18.58
C ASP A 115 8.67 26.16 -18.72
N ASN A 116 9.43 27.18 -18.33
CA ASN A 116 10.89 27.15 -18.39
C ASN A 116 11.49 26.18 -17.37
N PHE A 117 10.90 26.13 -16.17
CA PHE A 117 11.31 25.20 -15.12
C PHE A 117 11.09 23.74 -15.56
N ARG A 118 9.89 23.40 -16.07
CA ARG A 118 9.60 22.06 -16.59
C ARG A 118 10.47 21.70 -17.80
N LYS A 119 10.60 22.62 -18.76
CA LYS A 119 11.41 22.39 -19.96
C LYS A 119 12.83 22.02 -19.60
N LEU A 120 13.46 22.73 -18.67
CA LEU A 120 14.81 22.46 -18.21
C LEU A 120 14.92 21.06 -17.58
N VAL A 121 14.00 20.68 -16.71
CA VAL A 121 14.03 19.37 -16.08
C VAL A 121 13.79 18.24 -17.09
N ILE A 122 12.83 18.41 -18.02
CA ILE A 122 12.57 17.41 -19.08
C ILE A 122 13.78 17.30 -20.02
N ASN A 123 14.38 18.41 -20.40
CA ASN A 123 15.64 18.37 -21.16
C ASN A 123 16.73 17.59 -20.40
N GLY A 124 16.84 17.79 -19.08
CA GLY A 124 17.76 17.04 -18.23
C GLY A 124 17.51 15.53 -18.30
N ILE A 125 16.25 15.10 -18.21
CA ILE A 125 15.85 13.69 -18.32
C ILE A 125 16.20 13.13 -19.71
N ILE A 126 15.84 13.83 -20.79
CA ILE A 126 16.16 13.42 -22.16
C ILE A 126 17.68 13.32 -22.36
N TRP A 127 18.45 14.27 -21.80
CA TRP A 127 19.90 14.26 -21.92
C TRP A 127 20.55 13.07 -21.23
N ILE A 128 20.11 12.71 -19.99
CA ILE A 128 20.66 11.54 -19.29
C ILE A 128 20.31 10.23 -19.99
N SER A 129 19.15 10.16 -20.68
CA SER A 129 18.76 9.02 -21.51
C SER A 129 19.55 8.90 -22.81
N LYS A 130 20.46 9.86 -23.08
CA LYS A 130 21.27 9.99 -24.33
C LYS A 130 20.43 10.23 -25.58
N GLU A 131 19.20 10.65 -25.44
CA GLU A 131 18.33 11.02 -26.54
C GLU A 131 18.60 12.45 -27.03
N ASN A 132 18.20 12.74 -28.27
CA ASN A 132 18.40 14.05 -28.89
C ASN A 132 17.37 15.06 -28.37
N ILE A 133 17.84 16.22 -27.92
CA ILE A 133 17.02 17.35 -27.54
C ILE A 133 16.89 18.29 -28.74
N PRO A 134 15.68 18.64 -29.20
CA PRO A 134 15.49 19.66 -30.24
C PRO A 134 16.12 21.00 -29.87
N SER A 135 16.50 21.80 -30.85
CA SER A 135 17.07 23.14 -30.60
C SER A 135 16.22 24.04 -29.73
N GLU A 136 14.88 23.94 -29.89
CA GLU A 136 13.89 24.64 -29.08
C GLU A 136 13.57 23.97 -27.73
N GLY A 137 14.32 22.94 -27.36
CA GLY A 137 14.10 22.11 -26.19
C GLY A 137 12.90 21.19 -26.31
N ALA A 138 12.62 20.44 -25.24
CA ALA A 138 11.46 19.56 -25.16
C ALA A 138 10.16 20.33 -25.39
N LYS A 139 9.25 19.73 -26.14
CA LYS A 139 7.88 20.24 -26.28
C LYS A 139 7.15 20.04 -24.96
N ILE A 140 6.62 21.12 -24.41
CA ILE A 140 5.84 21.12 -23.18
C ILE A 140 4.46 21.70 -23.44
N LYS A 141 3.46 21.16 -22.77
CA LYS A 141 2.10 21.73 -22.74
C LYS A 141 1.99 22.71 -21.58
N GLY A 142 1.39 23.90 -21.79
CA GLY A 142 1.05 24.80 -20.70
C GLY A 142 0.12 24.10 -19.69
N LEU A 143 0.34 24.31 -18.40
CA LEU A 143 -0.51 23.74 -17.35
C LEU A 143 -1.57 24.75 -16.90
N SER A 144 -2.74 24.22 -16.59
CA SER A 144 -3.87 24.95 -15.99
C SER A 144 -3.90 24.75 -14.46
N VAL A 145 -4.76 25.49 -13.77
CA VAL A 145 -5.01 25.30 -12.33
C VAL A 145 -5.45 23.87 -12.01
N PRO A 146 -6.42 23.25 -12.74
CA PRO A 146 -6.78 21.86 -12.54
C PRO A 146 -5.61 20.89 -12.74
N ASP A 147 -4.72 21.12 -13.71
CA ASP A 147 -3.55 20.25 -13.92
C ASP A 147 -2.62 20.25 -12.70
N LEU A 148 -2.42 21.41 -12.07
CA LEU A 148 -1.60 21.53 -10.86
C LEU A 148 -2.30 21.04 -9.58
N GLN A 149 -3.62 20.93 -9.59
CA GLN A 149 -4.40 20.39 -8.48
C GLN A 149 -4.64 18.88 -8.61
N ALA A 150 -4.41 18.31 -9.79
CA ALA A 150 -4.56 16.89 -10.02
C ALA A 150 -3.47 16.08 -9.28
N ASN A 151 -3.82 14.85 -8.90
CA ASN A 151 -2.90 13.88 -8.27
C ASN A 151 -2.19 14.40 -7.00
N GLN A 152 -2.86 15.24 -6.22
CA GLN A 152 -2.39 15.66 -4.90
C GLN A 152 -2.92 14.69 -3.84
N ASP A 153 -2.02 14.09 -3.05
CA ASP A 153 -2.40 13.16 -1.98
C ASP A 153 -3.08 13.86 -0.79
N TYR A 154 -2.88 15.18 -0.68
CA TYR A 154 -3.42 16.00 0.41
C TYR A 154 -4.13 17.22 -0.14
N PRO A 155 -5.21 17.69 0.51
CA PRO A 155 -5.79 18.99 0.20
C PRO A 155 -4.68 20.04 0.26
N ALA A 156 -4.55 20.84 -0.80
CA ALA A 156 -3.53 21.90 -0.87
C ALA A 156 -3.71 22.88 0.30
N ARG A 157 -3.00 22.66 1.39
CA ARG A 157 -2.97 23.59 2.51
C ARG A 157 -2.20 24.83 2.07
N GLY A 158 -2.90 25.92 1.85
CA GLY A 158 -2.32 27.24 1.64
C GLY A 158 -2.28 27.74 0.19
N TRP A 159 -2.72 26.99 -0.82
CA TRP A 159 -2.79 27.46 -2.21
C TRP A 159 -4.21 27.39 -2.75
N SER A 160 -4.89 28.51 -2.81
CA SER A 160 -6.18 28.62 -3.48
C SER A 160 -6.02 28.58 -5.00
N ALA A 161 -7.07 28.19 -5.72
CA ALA A 161 -7.10 28.21 -7.17
C ALA A 161 -6.70 29.59 -7.74
N LYS A 162 -7.07 30.68 -7.04
CA LYS A 162 -6.70 32.07 -7.38
C LYS A 162 -5.18 32.27 -7.30
N GLN A 163 -4.55 31.84 -6.21
CA GLN A 163 -3.09 31.97 -6.01
C GLN A 163 -2.32 31.15 -7.03
N ILE A 164 -2.79 29.94 -7.38
CA ILE A 164 -2.20 29.10 -8.43
C ILE A 164 -2.30 29.82 -9.79
N ALA A 165 -3.46 30.39 -10.12
CA ALA A 165 -3.67 31.14 -11.37
C ALA A 165 -2.78 32.40 -11.45
N GLU A 166 -2.59 33.11 -10.35
CA GLU A 166 -1.68 34.25 -10.27
C GLU A 166 -0.22 33.83 -10.47
N SER A 167 0.20 32.72 -9.87
CA SER A 167 1.54 32.15 -10.07
C SER A 167 1.79 31.71 -11.53
N LEU A 168 0.83 31.02 -12.15
CA LEU A 168 0.91 30.65 -13.56
C LEU A 168 1.05 31.86 -14.48
N LYS A 169 0.34 32.94 -14.17
CA LYS A 169 0.46 34.23 -14.88
C LYS A 169 1.82 34.89 -14.68
N GLU A 170 2.36 34.86 -13.45
CA GLU A 170 3.71 35.38 -13.15
C GLU A 170 4.78 34.59 -13.92
N PHE A 171 4.71 33.24 -13.91
CA PHE A 171 5.71 32.36 -14.54
C PHE A 171 5.76 32.46 -16.05
N ASN A 172 4.59 32.49 -16.72
CA ASN A 172 4.48 32.29 -18.17
C ASN A 172 3.93 33.51 -18.93
N GLY A 173 3.57 34.58 -18.22
CA GLY A 173 3.02 35.80 -18.81
C GLY A 173 1.58 35.69 -19.33
N LYS A 174 1.05 36.73 -20.00
CA LYS A 174 -0.34 36.78 -20.49
C LYS A 174 -0.67 35.68 -21.53
N SER A 175 0.31 35.07 -22.17
CA SER A 175 0.13 34.08 -23.21
C SER A 175 -0.41 32.74 -22.67
N SER A 176 -0.10 32.39 -21.43
CA SER A 176 -0.57 31.14 -20.80
C SER A 176 -2.06 31.15 -20.44
N LEU A 177 -2.66 32.32 -20.29
CA LEU A 177 -4.10 32.46 -19.99
C LEU A 177 -4.99 32.32 -21.24
N LYS A 178 -4.44 32.53 -22.45
CA LYS A 178 -5.20 32.30 -23.71
C LYS A 178 -5.40 30.82 -24.02
N GLY A 179 -4.56 29.92 -23.45
CA GLY A 179 -4.75 28.48 -23.56
C GLY A 179 -5.83 27.90 -22.65
N ALA A 180 -6.27 28.66 -21.64
CA ALA A 180 -7.30 28.21 -20.69
C ALA A 180 -8.74 28.48 -21.16
N SER A 181 -8.93 29.14 -22.29
CA SER A 181 -10.25 29.42 -22.89
C SER A 181 -10.45 28.77 -24.27
N LEU A 182 -9.50 27.97 -24.71
CA LEU A 182 -9.73 27.10 -25.88
C LEU A 182 -10.31 25.79 -25.39
N GLU A 183 -11.59 25.60 -25.68
CA GLU A 183 -12.20 24.27 -25.70
C GLU A 183 -11.21 23.30 -26.36
N ILE A 184 -10.71 22.37 -25.58
CA ILE A 184 -9.96 21.26 -26.10
C ILE A 184 -10.97 20.41 -26.87
N LYS A 185 -11.05 20.60 -28.17
CA LYS A 185 -11.41 19.49 -29.04
C LYS A 185 -10.25 18.51 -28.98
N ALA A 186 -10.23 17.73 -27.91
CA ALA A 186 -9.56 16.46 -27.93
C ALA A 186 -10.33 15.63 -28.97
N GLU A 187 -9.65 15.21 -30.02
CA GLU A 187 -10.03 14.02 -30.73
C GLU A 187 -9.80 12.82 -29.80
N GLU A 188 -10.61 12.73 -28.76
CA GLU A 188 -10.96 11.46 -28.16
C GLU A 188 -12.00 10.84 -29.08
N LYS A 189 -11.64 9.79 -29.78
CA LYS A 189 -12.63 8.84 -30.29
C LYS A 189 -13.52 8.45 -29.11
N GLY A 190 -14.70 9.07 -29.05
CA GLY A 190 -15.94 8.63 -28.45
C GLY A 190 -15.89 7.98 -27.09
N SER A 191 -15.80 8.76 -26.00
CA SER A 191 -16.59 8.47 -24.81
C SER A 191 -17.58 9.61 -24.62
N GLU A 192 -18.80 9.42 -25.04
CA GLU A 192 -19.93 10.28 -24.64
C GLU A 192 -19.94 10.35 -23.11
N LYS A 193 -19.98 11.58 -22.56
CA LYS A 193 -20.18 11.78 -21.11
C LYS A 193 -21.48 11.06 -20.73
N ILE A 194 -21.38 9.95 -20.01
CA ILE A 194 -22.53 9.21 -19.51
C ILE A 194 -23.31 10.12 -18.58
N LYS A 195 -24.49 10.56 -19.02
CA LYS A 195 -25.38 11.41 -18.23
C LYS A 195 -26.24 10.54 -17.31
N PRO A 196 -26.54 10.97 -16.08
CA PRO A 196 -27.52 10.30 -15.25
C PRO A 196 -28.88 10.31 -15.97
N ILE A 197 -29.60 9.20 -15.89
CA ILE A 197 -30.97 9.11 -16.36
C ILE A 197 -31.96 9.73 -15.37
N PHE A 198 -31.49 10.03 -14.15
CA PHE A 198 -32.19 10.79 -13.13
C PHE A 198 -31.22 11.47 -12.20
N SER A 199 -31.56 12.71 -11.78
CA SER A 199 -30.91 13.42 -10.67
C SER A 199 -31.97 14.09 -9.82
N SER A 200 -31.93 13.87 -8.50
CA SER A 200 -32.79 14.59 -7.56
C SER A 200 -32.35 16.03 -7.38
N LYS A 201 -33.20 16.84 -6.79
CA LYS A 201 -32.75 18.08 -6.13
C LYS A 201 -31.92 17.73 -4.89
N LYS A 202 -31.18 18.73 -4.38
CA LYS A 202 -30.52 18.63 -3.08
C LYS A 202 -31.55 18.43 -1.98
N ILE A 203 -31.43 17.31 -1.23
CA ILE A 203 -32.30 16.95 -0.12
C ILE A 203 -31.61 17.30 1.17
N THR A 204 -32.27 18.05 2.04
CA THR A 204 -31.77 18.48 3.34
C THR A 204 -32.80 18.13 4.44
N LYS A 205 -32.44 18.40 5.69
CA LYS A 205 -33.37 18.26 6.84
C LYS A 205 -34.68 19.08 6.65
N GLY A 206 -34.63 20.20 5.92
CA GLY A 206 -35.78 21.06 5.63
C GLY A 206 -36.60 20.62 4.39
N THR A 207 -36.17 19.64 3.65
CA THR A 207 -36.92 19.11 2.48
C THR A 207 -38.16 18.39 2.95
N PRO A 208 -39.35 18.63 2.34
CA PRO A 208 -40.59 17.91 2.69
C PRO A 208 -40.39 16.39 2.67
N SER A 209 -40.88 15.72 3.71
CA SER A 209 -40.67 14.27 3.96
C SER A 209 -39.19 13.83 3.82
N ARG A 210 -38.24 14.77 3.94
CA ARG A 210 -36.79 14.60 3.77
C ARG A 210 -36.39 13.78 2.57
N GLY A 211 -37.14 13.89 1.47
CA GLY A 211 -36.90 13.03 0.32
C GLY A 211 -37.61 13.43 -0.95
N GLU A 212 -37.37 12.65 -2.00
CA GLU A 212 -37.93 12.79 -3.34
C GLU A 212 -38.35 11.44 -3.89
N ASP A 213 -39.55 11.35 -4.48
CA ASP A 213 -40.03 10.15 -5.17
C ASP A 213 -39.33 9.98 -6.54
N ILE A 214 -38.88 8.78 -6.80
CA ILE A 214 -38.06 8.45 -7.96
C ILE A 214 -38.78 7.42 -8.82
N ALA A 215 -39.00 7.75 -10.11
CA ALA A 215 -39.53 6.85 -11.11
C ALA A 215 -38.78 7.06 -12.43
N VAL A 216 -38.04 6.06 -12.90
CA VAL A 216 -37.09 6.19 -14.02
C VAL A 216 -37.32 5.07 -15.05
N ASN A 217 -37.32 5.43 -16.31
CA ASN A 217 -37.35 4.45 -17.39
C ASN A 217 -36.00 3.76 -17.53
N ILE A 218 -35.97 2.43 -17.43
CA ILE A 218 -34.79 1.58 -17.54
C ILE A 218 -34.95 0.49 -18.63
N LYS A 219 -35.91 0.66 -19.53
CA LYS A 219 -36.11 -0.26 -20.66
C LYS A 219 -34.83 -0.31 -21.49
N ASN A 220 -34.23 -1.41 -21.71
CA ASN A 220 -32.94 -1.63 -22.37
C ASN A 220 -31.67 -1.35 -21.55
N ALA A 221 -31.76 -1.00 -20.28
CA ALA A 221 -30.60 -0.91 -19.43
C ALA A 221 -30.06 -2.33 -19.13
N LYS A 222 -28.78 -2.56 -19.32
CA LYS A 222 -28.13 -3.83 -18.95
C LYS A 222 -27.67 -3.80 -17.48
N GLU A 223 -27.49 -2.60 -16.97
CA GLU A 223 -27.02 -2.33 -15.62
C GLU A 223 -27.85 -1.20 -15.01
N LEU A 224 -27.87 -1.16 -13.68
CA LEU A 224 -28.50 -0.07 -12.94
C LEU A 224 -27.53 0.38 -11.84
N HIS A 225 -27.15 1.65 -11.87
CA HIS A 225 -26.24 2.23 -10.90
C HIS A 225 -26.96 3.30 -10.09
N LEU A 226 -27.01 3.09 -8.76
CA LEU A 226 -27.60 4.00 -7.78
C LEU A 226 -26.49 4.77 -7.08
N VAL A 227 -26.46 6.08 -7.24
CA VAL A 227 -25.43 6.97 -6.68
C VAL A 227 -26.07 7.93 -5.69
N VAL A 228 -25.43 8.14 -4.55
CA VAL A 228 -25.77 9.23 -3.60
C VAL A 228 -24.55 10.13 -3.44
N LEU A 229 -24.76 11.42 -3.63
CA LEU A 229 -23.74 12.47 -3.49
C LEU A 229 -23.99 13.30 -2.25
N ASP A 230 -22.96 14.02 -1.79
CA ASP A 230 -22.93 14.87 -0.59
C ASP A 230 -23.64 16.23 -0.73
N GLY A 231 -24.40 16.43 -1.79
CA GLY A 231 -25.09 17.71 -2.03
C GLY A 231 -24.16 18.91 -2.23
N GLY A 232 -22.84 18.71 -2.32
CA GLY A 232 -21.84 19.73 -2.66
C GLY A 232 -21.36 20.61 -1.49
N ASP A 233 -21.60 20.23 -0.23
CA ASP A 233 -21.12 20.99 0.95
C ASP A 233 -20.11 20.21 1.81
N SER A 234 -20.34 18.97 2.08
CA SER A 234 -19.45 18.03 2.78
C SER A 234 -20.21 16.73 2.98
N TYR A 235 -19.57 15.61 2.90
CA TYR A 235 -20.21 14.30 3.16
C TYR A 235 -20.53 14.05 4.65
N THR A 236 -20.21 14.98 5.56
CA THR A 236 -20.39 14.79 7.01
C THR A 236 -21.86 14.71 7.38
N CYS A 237 -22.28 13.60 8.00
CA CYS A 237 -23.65 13.31 8.41
C CYS A 237 -24.65 13.03 7.26
N ASP A 238 -24.18 12.73 6.07
CA ASP A 238 -25.00 12.54 4.87
C ASP A 238 -25.48 11.10 4.71
N TRP A 239 -26.28 10.66 5.70
CA TRP A 239 -26.86 9.31 5.69
C TRP A 239 -28.11 9.29 4.81
N ALA A 240 -28.17 8.39 3.87
CA ALA A 240 -29.22 8.31 2.88
C ALA A 240 -29.85 6.92 2.81
N ASN A 241 -31.10 6.88 2.43
CA ASN A 241 -31.82 5.64 2.22
C ASN A 241 -32.55 5.65 0.87
N TRP A 242 -32.43 4.56 0.12
CA TRP A 242 -33.30 4.19 -0.99
C TRP A 242 -34.49 3.40 -0.40
N ILE A 243 -35.65 4.04 -0.24
CA ILE A 243 -36.84 3.39 0.33
C ILE A 243 -37.56 2.57 -0.75
N ASN A 244 -37.86 1.31 -0.43
CA ASN A 244 -38.55 0.37 -1.31
C ASN A 244 -38.04 0.40 -2.76
N PRO A 245 -36.70 0.30 -3.00
CA PRO A 245 -36.15 0.30 -4.34
C PRO A 245 -36.61 -0.95 -5.09
N ARG A 246 -37.26 -0.77 -6.24
CA ARG A 246 -37.85 -1.86 -7.00
C ARG A 246 -37.82 -1.65 -8.50
N LEU A 247 -37.75 -2.75 -9.24
CA LEU A 247 -37.86 -2.83 -10.66
C LEU A 247 -39.29 -3.22 -11.01
N VAL A 248 -39.87 -2.58 -12.04
CA VAL A 248 -41.22 -2.86 -12.54
C VAL A 248 -41.09 -3.38 -13.97
N ASP A 249 -41.70 -4.53 -14.26
CA ASP A 249 -41.71 -5.10 -15.61
C ASP A 249 -42.83 -4.51 -16.49
N ASN A 250 -42.85 -4.91 -17.74
CA ASN A 250 -43.86 -4.45 -18.73
C ASN A 250 -45.29 -4.93 -18.47
N LYS A 251 -45.49 -5.79 -17.45
CA LYS A 251 -46.80 -6.25 -16.96
C LYS A 251 -47.17 -5.63 -15.61
N GLY A 252 -46.33 -4.74 -15.06
CA GLY A 252 -46.56 -4.10 -13.79
C GLY A 252 -46.10 -4.94 -12.56
N LYS A 253 -45.46 -6.09 -12.77
CA LYS A 253 -44.91 -6.90 -11.66
C LYS A 253 -43.70 -6.22 -11.07
N GLU A 254 -43.65 -6.12 -9.76
CA GLU A 254 -42.57 -5.48 -9.01
C GLU A 254 -41.57 -6.53 -8.45
N THR A 255 -40.26 -6.19 -8.54
CA THR A 255 -39.17 -6.96 -7.94
C THR A 255 -38.35 -6.02 -7.07
N LEU A 256 -38.24 -6.30 -5.78
CA LEU A 256 -37.49 -5.47 -4.83
C LEU A 256 -35.97 -5.65 -5.05
N LEU A 257 -35.23 -4.56 -5.16
CA LEU A 257 -33.75 -4.61 -5.23
C LEU A 257 -33.14 -5.14 -3.92
N THR A 258 -33.84 -5.04 -2.79
CA THR A 258 -33.41 -5.61 -1.51
C THR A 258 -33.34 -7.15 -1.51
N THR A 259 -33.91 -7.80 -2.53
CA THR A 259 -33.83 -9.26 -2.72
C THR A 259 -32.87 -9.67 -3.82
N MET A 260 -32.27 -8.70 -4.49
CA MET A 260 -31.30 -8.93 -5.57
C MET A 260 -29.86 -8.76 -5.04
N LYS A 261 -28.95 -9.55 -5.54
CA LYS A 261 -27.53 -9.36 -5.28
C LYS A 261 -27.02 -8.18 -6.13
N TRP A 262 -26.35 -7.23 -5.51
CA TRP A 262 -25.61 -6.20 -6.25
C TRP A 262 -24.30 -6.76 -6.79
N SER A 263 -23.87 -6.30 -7.96
CA SER A 263 -22.54 -6.61 -8.54
C SER A 263 -21.45 -5.76 -7.91
N PHE A 264 -21.81 -4.60 -7.34
CA PHE A 264 -20.90 -3.71 -6.64
C PHE A 264 -21.67 -2.84 -5.64
N ALA A 265 -21.08 -2.56 -4.46
CA ALA A 265 -21.70 -1.64 -3.50
C ALA A 265 -20.63 -0.95 -2.65
N SER A 266 -20.74 0.36 -2.51
CA SER A 266 -19.85 1.20 -1.70
C SER A 266 -20.62 2.30 -1.00
N SER A 267 -20.14 2.66 0.20
CA SER A 267 -20.68 3.73 1.04
C SER A 267 -19.53 4.61 1.54
N GLY A 268 -19.70 5.92 1.51
CA GLY A 268 -18.69 6.88 1.92
C GLY A 268 -18.29 6.78 3.40
N TRP A 269 -19.16 6.22 4.21
CA TRP A 269 -18.92 5.81 5.59
C TRP A 269 -19.88 4.68 5.99
N GLY A 270 -19.49 3.83 6.93
CA GLY A 270 -20.29 2.68 7.32
C GLY A 270 -20.37 1.64 6.21
N GLN A 271 -21.55 1.04 6.02
CA GLN A 271 -21.76 -0.02 5.03
C GLN A 271 -23.06 0.21 4.24
N VAL A 272 -23.14 -0.39 3.05
CA VAL A 272 -24.40 -0.53 2.32
C VAL A 272 -25.19 -1.66 2.99
N ASN A 273 -26.37 -1.34 3.53
CA ASN A 273 -27.14 -2.29 4.30
C ASN A 273 -28.57 -2.45 3.75
N VAL A 274 -29.08 -3.68 3.74
CA VAL A 274 -30.48 -3.95 3.46
C VAL A 274 -31.31 -3.83 4.75
N ASN A 275 -32.35 -3.00 4.71
CA ASN A 275 -33.27 -2.71 5.83
C ASN A 275 -32.60 -2.15 7.10
N LYS A 276 -31.39 -1.64 6.95
CA LYS A 276 -30.63 -0.95 7.98
C LYS A 276 -29.96 0.27 7.39
N ASN A 277 -29.69 1.31 8.20
CA ASN A 277 -28.96 2.50 7.76
C ASN A 277 -27.46 2.24 7.65
N ALA A 278 -26.68 3.23 7.24
CA ALA A 278 -25.22 3.12 7.05
C ALA A 278 -24.45 2.61 8.28
N ALA A 279 -24.98 2.81 9.49
CA ALA A 279 -24.39 2.32 10.74
C ALA A 279 -24.91 0.93 11.16
N GLY A 280 -25.70 0.24 10.34
CA GLY A 280 -26.29 -1.06 10.67
C GLY A 280 -27.47 -1.02 11.63
N LYS A 281 -28.01 0.18 11.93
CA LYS A 281 -29.18 0.38 12.81
C LYS A 281 -30.47 0.48 12.01
N GLU A 282 -31.61 0.53 12.70
CA GLU A 282 -32.92 0.74 12.08
C GLU A 282 -32.93 2.02 11.22
N MET A 283 -33.44 1.93 9.99
CA MET A 283 -33.64 3.08 9.10
C MET A 283 -34.85 3.89 9.59
N LYS A 284 -34.65 5.19 9.79
CA LYS A 284 -35.73 6.10 10.22
C LYS A 284 -35.76 7.39 9.44
N VAL A 285 -36.94 7.88 9.13
CA VAL A 285 -37.19 9.18 8.53
C VAL A 285 -38.30 9.87 9.29
N GLU A 286 -38.03 11.07 9.84
CA GLU A 286 -38.98 11.82 10.70
C GLU A 286 -39.57 10.95 11.81
N GLY A 287 -38.72 10.13 12.47
CA GLY A 287 -39.11 9.24 13.58
C GLY A 287 -39.78 7.93 13.13
N LYS A 288 -40.16 7.78 11.86
CA LYS A 288 -40.86 6.59 11.36
C LYS A 288 -39.87 5.57 10.80
N GLY A 289 -39.99 4.31 11.22
CA GLY A 289 -39.22 3.20 10.65
C GLY A 289 -39.53 2.96 9.18
N VAL A 290 -38.50 2.77 8.34
CA VAL A 290 -38.64 2.52 6.90
C VAL A 290 -37.80 1.32 6.49
N LYS A 291 -38.04 0.79 5.27
CA LYS A 291 -37.26 -0.33 4.71
C LYS A 291 -36.72 0.01 3.34
N GLY A 292 -35.56 -0.57 3.00
CA GLY A 292 -34.90 -0.33 1.72
C GLY A 292 -33.41 -0.61 1.80
N ILE A 293 -32.58 0.24 1.16
CA ILE A 293 -31.13 0.15 1.18
C ILE A 293 -30.57 1.43 1.78
N GLY A 294 -29.84 1.31 2.92
CA GLY A 294 -29.19 2.42 3.60
C GLY A 294 -27.74 2.55 3.20
N VAL A 295 -27.30 3.81 3.00
CA VAL A 295 -25.94 4.19 2.59
C VAL A 295 -25.53 5.50 3.25
N HIS A 296 -24.27 5.87 3.10
CA HIS A 296 -23.74 7.21 3.40
C HIS A 296 -23.19 7.81 2.11
N ALA A 297 -23.44 9.09 1.85
CA ALA A 297 -22.80 9.78 0.72
C ALA A 297 -21.25 9.83 0.94
N ASN A 298 -20.45 9.71 -0.06
CA ASN A 298 -20.72 9.44 -1.45
C ASN A 298 -20.80 7.92 -1.65
N SER A 299 -21.82 7.43 -2.31
CA SER A 299 -22.03 5.98 -2.46
C SER A 299 -22.40 5.59 -3.90
N LEU A 300 -22.08 4.35 -4.24
CA LEU A 300 -22.43 3.72 -5.51
C LEU A 300 -22.88 2.28 -5.24
N ILE A 301 -24.03 1.90 -5.78
CA ILE A 301 -24.52 0.51 -5.81
C ILE A 301 -24.81 0.15 -7.25
N SER A 302 -24.28 -0.96 -7.72
CA SER A 302 -24.45 -1.43 -9.09
C SER A 302 -25.17 -2.78 -9.11
N PHE A 303 -26.10 -2.93 -10.03
CA PHE A 303 -26.83 -4.16 -10.30
C PHE A 303 -26.69 -4.53 -11.77
N THR A 304 -26.26 -5.74 -12.06
CA THR A 304 -26.34 -6.34 -13.40
C THR A 304 -27.75 -6.90 -13.60
N LEU A 305 -28.41 -6.47 -14.64
CA LEU A 305 -29.76 -6.95 -14.96
C LEU A 305 -29.68 -8.18 -15.87
N PRO A 306 -30.55 -9.20 -15.68
CA PRO A 306 -30.58 -10.39 -16.55
C PRO A 306 -30.69 -10.03 -18.04
N LYS A 307 -30.01 -10.75 -18.93
CA LYS A 307 -29.97 -10.44 -20.36
C LYS A 307 -31.39 -10.31 -21.01
N ASP A 308 -32.33 -11.10 -20.53
CA ASP A 308 -33.71 -11.16 -21.10
C ASP A 308 -34.74 -10.53 -20.15
N HIS A 309 -34.31 -9.61 -19.27
CA HIS A 309 -35.21 -8.96 -18.36
C HIS A 309 -36.31 -8.16 -19.09
N LYS A 310 -37.48 -8.11 -18.47
CA LYS A 310 -38.65 -7.34 -18.98
C LYS A 310 -38.89 -6.06 -18.20
N PHE A 311 -37.90 -5.64 -17.37
CA PHE A 311 -38.02 -4.43 -16.58
C PHE A 311 -38.04 -3.19 -17.44
N VAL A 312 -39.00 -2.31 -17.20
CA VAL A 312 -39.20 -1.06 -17.94
C VAL A 312 -39.01 0.17 -17.06
N GLN A 313 -39.12 0.01 -15.73
CA GLN A 313 -39.02 1.14 -14.79
C GLN A 313 -38.34 0.74 -13.48
N PHE A 314 -37.53 1.65 -12.95
CA PHE A 314 -37.06 1.62 -11.55
C PHE A 314 -37.89 2.61 -10.75
N ARG A 315 -38.30 2.23 -9.53
CA ARG A 315 -39.00 3.09 -8.56
C ARG A 315 -38.38 3.00 -7.19
N SER A 316 -38.27 4.15 -6.50
CA SER A 316 -37.82 4.26 -5.11
C SER A 316 -38.27 5.60 -4.53
N LYS A 317 -38.02 5.84 -3.25
CA LYS A 317 -37.96 7.17 -2.67
C LYS A 317 -36.56 7.36 -2.08
N GLY A 318 -35.84 8.37 -2.55
CA GLY A 318 -34.54 8.78 -2.00
C GLY A 318 -34.77 9.71 -0.80
N VAL A 319 -34.20 9.41 0.37
CA VAL A 319 -34.42 10.20 1.59
C VAL A 319 -33.16 10.35 2.43
N LEU A 320 -33.11 11.43 3.22
CA LEU A 320 -32.11 11.65 4.25
C LEU A 320 -32.52 10.91 5.54
N ASP A 321 -31.63 10.07 6.09
CA ASP A 321 -31.88 9.26 7.31
C ASP A 321 -31.78 10.12 8.57
N ASP A 322 -32.58 9.78 9.58
CA ASP A 322 -32.57 10.44 10.90
C ASP A 322 -31.23 10.32 11.61
N GLY A 323 -30.49 9.23 11.39
CA GLY A 323 -29.16 9.01 11.93
C GLY A 323 -28.14 10.06 11.49
N GLY A 324 -28.27 10.58 10.26
CA GLY A 324 -27.50 11.72 9.78
C GLY A 324 -28.14 13.06 10.18
N ALA A 325 -29.41 13.27 9.82
CA ALA A 325 -30.13 14.53 9.99
C ALA A 325 -30.28 15.01 11.44
N ASN A 326 -30.18 14.13 12.42
CA ASN A 326 -30.38 14.44 13.84
C ASN A 326 -29.12 14.35 14.69
N GLN A 327 -27.92 14.29 14.09
CA GLN A 327 -26.68 14.32 14.85
C GLN A 327 -26.47 15.67 15.53
N ASN A 328 -26.13 15.64 16.83
CA ASN A 328 -25.79 16.84 17.60
C ASN A 328 -24.40 17.33 17.23
N GLY A 329 -24.30 18.43 16.51
CA GLY A 329 -23.06 19.12 16.18
C GLY A 329 -23.38 20.50 15.66
N ALA A 330 -22.56 21.50 15.97
CA ALA A 330 -22.81 22.92 15.78
C ALA A 330 -23.03 23.39 14.33
N LYS A 331 -22.96 22.50 13.35
CA LYS A 331 -23.24 22.75 11.93
C LYS A 331 -23.70 21.48 11.26
N ASN A 332 -24.91 21.01 11.59
CA ASN A 332 -25.51 19.90 10.85
C ASN A 332 -25.92 20.41 9.46
N SER A 333 -25.04 20.26 8.47
CA SER A 333 -25.25 20.57 7.05
C SER A 333 -25.63 19.32 6.26
N SER A 334 -26.18 18.30 6.91
CA SER A 334 -26.57 17.05 6.27
C SER A 334 -27.39 17.27 5.01
N SER A 335 -26.86 16.85 3.87
CA SER A 335 -27.50 17.02 2.57
C SER A 335 -27.10 15.91 1.59
N VAL A 336 -28.03 15.49 0.74
CA VAL A 336 -27.78 14.40 -0.23
C VAL A 336 -28.43 14.68 -1.58
N GLU A 337 -27.84 14.15 -2.63
CA GLU A 337 -28.39 14.14 -3.98
C GLU A 337 -28.39 12.70 -4.52
N PHE A 338 -29.49 12.24 -5.08
CA PHE A 338 -29.65 10.91 -5.64
C PHE A 338 -29.50 10.97 -7.16
N ARG A 339 -28.65 10.11 -7.72
CA ARG A 339 -28.51 9.94 -9.19
C ARG A 339 -28.65 8.49 -9.59
N ILE A 340 -29.17 8.28 -10.78
CA ILE A 340 -29.33 6.95 -11.37
C ILE A 340 -28.72 6.95 -12.77
N TYR A 341 -27.99 5.86 -13.06
CA TYR A 341 -27.37 5.66 -14.38
C TYR A 341 -27.76 4.27 -14.91
N GLY A 342 -27.96 4.18 -16.22
CA GLY A 342 -28.21 2.92 -16.94
C GLY A 342 -26.95 2.28 -17.52
N GLN A 343 -25.81 2.92 -17.32
CA GLN A 343 -24.46 2.45 -17.66
C GLN A 343 -23.52 2.93 -16.55
N LYS A 344 -22.40 2.24 -16.31
CA LYS A 344 -21.45 2.61 -15.25
C LYS A 344 -20.96 4.06 -15.46
N PRO A 345 -21.23 4.98 -14.51
CA PRO A 345 -20.83 6.37 -14.65
C PRO A 345 -19.29 6.47 -14.66
N LEU A 346 -18.74 7.35 -15.52
CA LEU A 346 -17.33 7.72 -15.42
C LEU A 346 -17.15 8.50 -14.12
N LEU A 347 -16.26 8.05 -13.24
CA LEU A 347 -16.00 8.72 -11.97
C LEU A 347 -15.54 10.16 -12.16
N SER A 348 -14.78 10.44 -13.23
CA SER A 348 -14.38 11.79 -13.64
C SER A 348 -15.55 12.74 -13.97
N SER A 349 -16.77 12.23 -14.14
CA SER A 349 -17.98 13.03 -14.36
C SER A 349 -18.73 13.40 -13.09
N LEU A 350 -18.29 12.90 -11.93
CA LEU A 350 -18.85 13.19 -10.59
C LEU A 350 -18.10 14.35 -9.92
N PRO A 351 -18.68 15.04 -8.93
CA PRO A 351 -17.99 16.11 -8.19
C PRO A 351 -16.66 15.63 -7.56
N SER A 352 -15.67 16.50 -7.45
CA SER A 352 -14.30 16.14 -7.01
C SER A 352 -14.22 15.53 -5.61
N SER A 353 -15.10 15.93 -4.68
CA SER A 353 -15.23 15.30 -3.36
C SER A 353 -15.69 13.83 -3.45
N THR A 354 -16.55 13.53 -4.42
CA THR A 354 -17.03 12.20 -4.75
C THR A 354 -15.93 11.35 -5.39
N MET A 355 -15.11 11.95 -6.25
CA MET A 355 -14.02 11.27 -6.94
C MET A 355 -12.96 10.71 -5.97
N THR A 356 -12.60 11.43 -4.93
CA THR A 356 -11.59 10.97 -3.96
C THR A 356 -12.06 9.73 -3.20
N GLN A 357 -13.34 9.65 -2.87
CA GLN A 357 -13.90 8.49 -2.15
C GLN A 357 -14.24 7.32 -3.08
N LEU A 358 -14.83 7.58 -4.24
CA LEU A 358 -15.14 6.53 -5.21
C LEU A 358 -13.91 6.03 -5.95
N GLY A 359 -12.87 6.85 -6.12
CA GLY A 359 -11.56 6.42 -6.64
C GLY A 359 -10.86 5.44 -5.71
N SER A 360 -10.97 5.64 -4.37
CA SER A 360 -10.48 4.65 -3.39
C SER A 360 -11.27 3.34 -3.42
N VAL A 361 -12.50 3.40 -3.84
CA VAL A 361 -13.40 2.24 -4.00
C VAL A 361 -13.09 1.47 -5.28
N GLU A 362 -12.74 2.14 -6.39
CA GLU A 362 -12.26 1.45 -7.60
C GLU A 362 -10.93 0.72 -7.37
N GLN A 363 -10.07 1.25 -6.51
CA GLN A 363 -8.84 0.57 -6.09
C GLN A 363 -9.12 -0.70 -5.28
N GLY A 364 -10.19 -0.71 -4.47
CA GLY A 364 -10.63 -1.89 -3.72
C GLY A 364 -11.60 -2.81 -4.49
N ASP A 365 -11.92 -2.52 -5.75
CA ASP A 365 -12.75 -3.39 -6.59
C ASP A 365 -11.93 -4.60 -7.05
N PRO A 366 -12.34 -5.83 -6.74
CA PRO A 366 -11.63 -7.05 -7.16
C PRO A 366 -11.37 -7.12 -8.67
N LEU A 367 -12.27 -6.62 -9.50
CA LEU A 367 -12.10 -6.57 -10.96
C LEU A 367 -10.93 -5.71 -11.44
N ASN A 368 -10.43 -4.83 -10.58
CA ASN A 368 -9.27 -3.98 -10.87
C ASN A 368 -7.99 -4.45 -10.16
N ALA A 369 -8.06 -5.47 -9.30
CA ALA A 369 -6.95 -5.89 -8.45
C ALA A 369 -5.68 -6.18 -9.28
N VAL A 370 -5.79 -7.00 -10.32
CA VAL A 370 -4.65 -7.34 -11.20
C VAL A 370 -4.29 -6.18 -12.13
N LYS A 371 -5.27 -5.49 -12.71
CA LYS A 371 -5.08 -4.38 -13.65
C LYS A 371 -4.32 -3.20 -13.06
N ASN A 372 -4.41 -3.01 -11.75
CA ASN A 372 -3.74 -1.92 -11.05
C ASN A 372 -2.32 -2.28 -10.59
N LEU A 373 -1.84 -3.47 -10.88
CA LEU A 373 -0.45 -3.88 -10.58
C LEU A 373 0.46 -3.61 -11.79
N ASP A 374 1.69 -3.20 -11.51
CA ASP A 374 2.80 -3.31 -12.45
C ASP A 374 3.37 -4.72 -12.27
N ILE A 375 3.12 -5.61 -13.24
CA ILE A 375 3.51 -7.02 -13.23
C ILE A 375 4.81 -7.16 -14.03
N HIS A 376 5.73 -8.03 -13.57
CA HIS A 376 6.95 -8.32 -14.31
C HIS A 376 6.60 -8.77 -15.75
N PRO A 377 7.29 -8.29 -16.80
CA PRO A 377 6.90 -8.51 -18.20
C PRO A 377 6.78 -9.98 -18.65
N GLU A 378 7.45 -10.88 -17.96
CA GLU A 378 7.45 -12.32 -18.26
C GLU A 378 6.57 -13.13 -17.28
N VAL A 379 5.73 -12.45 -16.48
CA VAL A 379 4.83 -13.08 -15.51
C VAL A 379 3.39 -12.65 -15.81
N GLU A 380 2.45 -13.55 -15.64
CA GLU A 380 1.02 -13.29 -15.66
C GLU A 380 0.44 -13.45 -14.25
N ALA A 381 -0.58 -12.66 -13.93
CA ALA A 381 -1.28 -12.73 -12.65
C ALA A 381 -2.78 -12.77 -12.87
N ASN A 382 -3.48 -13.61 -12.10
CA ASN A 382 -4.93 -13.73 -12.09
C ASN A 382 -5.46 -13.50 -10.67
N LEU A 383 -6.72 -13.06 -10.58
CA LEU A 383 -7.42 -12.95 -9.30
C LEU A 383 -8.06 -14.30 -8.98
N PHE A 384 -7.49 -15.03 -8.03
CA PHE A 384 -7.99 -16.35 -7.65
C PHE A 384 -9.26 -16.27 -6.78
N ALA A 385 -9.30 -15.39 -5.80
CA ALA A 385 -10.46 -15.23 -4.91
C ALA A 385 -10.53 -13.81 -4.34
N SER A 386 -11.72 -13.38 -3.96
CA SER A 386 -11.98 -12.07 -3.36
C SER A 386 -13.16 -12.11 -2.39
N GLU A 387 -13.39 -11.01 -1.68
CA GLU A 387 -14.62 -10.82 -0.91
C GLU A 387 -15.88 -10.98 -1.79
N PRO A 388 -16.93 -11.64 -1.32
CA PRO A 388 -17.17 -12.10 0.06
C PRO A 388 -16.74 -13.53 0.35
N MET A 389 -16.04 -14.23 -0.54
CA MET A 389 -15.63 -15.62 -0.37
C MET A 389 -14.70 -15.77 0.82
N LEU A 390 -13.77 -14.84 0.99
CA LEU A 390 -12.86 -14.74 2.14
C LEU A 390 -12.79 -13.28 2.63
N LEU A 391 -12.31 -13.08 3.87
CA LEU A 391 -12.12 -11.76 4.48
C LEU A 391 -10.74 -11.68 5.13
N SER A 392 -9.99 -10.58 4.90
CA SER A 392 -8.74 -10.28 5.61
C SER A 392 -7.80 -11.50 5.76
N PRO A 393 -7.29 -12.09 4.67
CA PRO A 393 -6.35 -13.21 4.75
C PRO A 393 -5.04 -12.77 5.42
N SER A 394 -4.53 -13.58 6.34
CA SER A 394 -3.26 -13.33 7.04
C SER A 394 -2.14 -14.27 6.58
N ALA A 395 -2.47 -15.51 6.27
CA ALA A 395 -1.55 -16.52 5.78
C ALA A 395 -2.28 -17.49 4.86
N ILE A 396 -1.54 -18.08 3.93
CA ILE A 396 -2.00 -19.11 3.01
C ILE A 396 -1.04 -20.30 3.01
N ASP A 397 -1.55 -21.46 2.64
CA ASP A 397 -0.77 -22.61 2.22
C ASP A 397 -1.51 -23.33 1.09
N ILE A 398 -0.81 -24.13 0.30
CA ILE A 398 -1.38 -24.85 -0.85
C ILE A 398 -1.13 -26.35 -0.69
N ASP A 399 -2.20 -27.12 -0.64
CA ASP A 399 -2.08 -28.56 -0.49
C ASP A 399 -1.70 -29.28 -1.81
N HIS A 400 -1.42 -30.57 -1.70
CA HIS A 400 -1.01 -31.40 -2.84
C HIS A 400 -2.07 -31.55 -3.96
N ARG A 401 -3.29 -31.07 -3.73
CA ARG A 401 -4.37 -31.02 -4.72
C ARG A 401 -4.49 -29.63 -5.39
N GLY A 402 -3.63 -28.67 -5.00
CA GLY A 402 -3.70 -27.29 -5.48
C GLY A 402 -4.76 -26.42 -4.80
N ARG A 403 -5.36 -26.90 -3.70
CA ARG A 403 -6.35 -26.12 -2.95
C ARG A 403 -5.67 -25.12 -2.03
N VAL A 404 -6.18 -23.90 -2.00
CA VAL A 404 -5.61 -22.82 -1.19
C VAL A 404 -6.27 -22.79 0.20
N TRP A 405 -5.46 -23.01 1.23
CA TRP A 405 -5.86 -22.91 2.62
C TRP A 405 -5.58 -21.49 3.13
N VAL A 406 -6.52 -20.91 3.86
CA VAL A 406 -6.46 -19.51 4.26
C VAL A 406 -6.79 -19.34 5.74
N CYS A 407 -5.92 -18.67 6.50
CA CYS A 407 -6.28 -18.08 7.77
C CYS A 407 -6.94 -16.73 7.55
N GLU A 408 -8.18 -16.56 8.03
CA GLU A 408 -8.85 -15.25 8.10
C GLU A 408 -8.64 -14.61 9.46
N VAL A 409 -8.26 -13.34 9.49
CA VAL A 409 -8.15 -12.53 10.71
C VAL A 409 -9.18 -11.40 10.69
N THR A 410 -10.32 -11.64 11.30
CA THR A 410 -11.37 -10.63 11.50
C THR A 410 -11.33 -10.05 12.91
N ASN A 411 -11.01 -10.91 13.88
CA ASN A 411 -10.90 -10.58 15.30
C ASN A 411 -9.44 -10.27 15.67
N TYR A 412 -9.07 -8.98 15.66
CA TYR A 412 -7.70 -8.57 15.92
C TYR A 412 -7.63 -7.29 16.77
N ARG A 413 -6.82 -7.29 17.81
CA ARG A 413 -6.61 -6.14 18.72
C ARG A 413 -7.92 -5.49 19.18
N LYS A 414 -8.16 -4.22 18.84
CA LYS A 414 -9.41 -3.49 19.19
C LYS A 414 -10.67 -4.04 18.51
N HIS A 415 -10.52 -4.90 17.52
CA HIS A 415 -11.62 -5.53 16.78
C HIS A 415 -11.89 -6.98 17.20
N LYS A 416 -11.40 -7.40 18.36
CA LYS A 416 -11.47 -8.78 18.87
C LYS A 416 -12.88 -9.41 18.99
N ASN A 417 -13.94 -8.64 18.83
CA ASN A 417 -15.33 -9.13 18.87
C ASN A 417 -16.09 -8.74 17.59
N LYS A 418 -15.40 -8.57 16.47
CA LYS A 418 -16.02 -8.21 15.20
C LYS A 418 -16.83 -9.39 14.62
N ARG A 419 -16.36 -10.63 14.85
CA ARG A 419 -17.06 -11.88 14.52
C ARG A 419 -17.21 -12.70 15.80
N GLU A 420 -18.44 -12.89 16.29
CA GLU A 420 -18.72 -13.55 17.57
C GLU A 420 -18.34 -15.03 17.54
N GLU A 421 -18.53 -15.71 16.41
CA GLU A 421 -18.23 -17.13 16.20
C GLU A 421 -16.72 -17.43 16.15
N GLY A 422 -15.88 -16.41 16.03
CA GLY A 422 -14.44 -16.51 15.91
C GLY A 422 -13.94 -16.48 14.45
N ASP A 423 -12.63 -16.46 14.30
CA ASP A 423 -11.96 -16.47 13.01
C ASP A 423 -12.04 -17.86 12.33
N ARG A 424 -11.72 -17.93 11.05
CA ARG A 424 -11.90 -19.16 10.25
C ARG A 424 -10.59 -19.61 9.60
N ILE A 425 -10.48 -20.91 9.40
CA ILE A 425 -9.59 -21.53 8.42
C ILE A 425 -10.44 -21.99 7.25
N LEU A 426 -10.14 -21.50 6.06
CA LEU A 426 -10.88 -21.78 4.84
C LEU A 426 -10.08 -22.66 3.89
N ILE A 427 -10.79 -23.41 3.05
CA ILE A 427 -10.26 -24.12 1.89
C ILE A 427 -10.95 -23.54 0.66
N LEU A 428 -10.18 -22.97 -0.25
CA LEU A 428 -10.64 -22.47 -1.54
C LEU A 428 -10.24 -23.46 -2.63
N GLU A 429 -11.15 -23.72 -3.55
CA GLU A 429 -10.97 -24.73 -4.58
C GLU A 429 -11.47 -24.17 -5.93
N ASP A 430 -10.63 -24.27 -6.95
CA ASP A 430 -10.98 -24.11 -8.35
C ASP A 430 -11.40 -25.50 -8.85
N THR A 431 -12.68 -25.69 -9.20
CA THR A 431 -13.21 -27.01 -9.57
C THR A 431 -13.37 -27.19 -11.06
N ASP A 432 -13.28 -26.13 -11.87
CA ASP A 432 -13.43 -26.17 -13.31
C ASP A 432 -12.14 -25.77 -14.09
N GLY A 433 -11.10 -25.36 -13.40
CA GLY A 433 -9.76 -25.15 -13.95
C GLY A 433 -9.60 -23.80 -14.66
N ASP A 434 -10.38 -22.78 -14.28
CA ASP A 434 -10.31 -21.45 -14.88
C ASP A 434 -9.37 -20.48 -14.13
N ASN A 435 -8.69 -20.96 -13.08
CA ASN A 435 -7.80 -20.23 -12.17
C ASN A 435 -8.53 -19.23 -11.24
N GLU A 436 -9.83 -19.39 -11.05
CA GLU A 436 -10.62 -18.69 -10.06
C GLU A 436 -11.26 -19.69 -9.09
N ALA A 437 -11.30 -19.36 -7.81
CA ALA A 437 -11.95 -20.24 -6.83
C ALA A 437 -13.47 -20.14 -6.96
N ASP A 438 -14.13 -21.26 -7.22
CA ASP A 438 -15.57 -21.34 -7.31
C ASP A 438 -16.21 -21.98 -6.08
N LYS A 439 -15.40 -22.59 -5.20
CA LYS A 439 -15.88 -23.27 -4.00
C LYS A 439 -15.08 -22.88 -2.77
N VAL A 440 -15.78 -22.65 -1.68
CA VAL A 440 -15.21 -22.37 -0.36
C VAL A 440 -15.78 -23.33 0.68
N LYS A 441 -14.90 -23.90 1.50
CA LYS A 441 -15.25 -24.69 2.69
C LYS A 441 -14.68 -24.03 3.93
N VAL A 442 -15.38 -24.14 5.05
CA VAL A 442 -14.84 -23.79 6.37
C VAL A 442 -14.30 -25.07 6.97
N PHE A 443 -12.98 -25.18 7.08
CA PHE A 443 -12.31 -26.29 7.75
C PHE A 443 -12.52 -26.23 9.25
N TYR A 444 -12.30 -25.03 9.83
CA TYR A 444 -12.50 -24.79 11.24
C TYR A 444 -12.91 -23.33 11.49
N GLN A 445 -13.75 -23.11 12.49
CA GLN A 445 -14.12 -21.77 13.00
C GLN A 445 -14.19 -21.80 14.52
N GLY A 446 -13.55 -20.81 15.17
CA GLY A 446 -13.59 -20.73 16.62
C GLY A 446 -12.81 -19.53 17.18
N ARG A 447 -13.17 -19.16 18.41
CA ARG A 447 -12.50 -18.07 19.13
C ARG A 447 -11.06 -18.40 19.53
N ASP A 448 -10.72 -19.65 19.59
CA ASP A 448 -9.40 -20.15 19.93
C ASP A 448 -8.37 -20.05 18.82
N ILE A 449 -8.81 -19.70 17.60
CA ILE A 449 -7.95 -19.35 16.47
C ILE A 449 -8.03 -17.87 16.10
N ASP A 450 -8.64 -17.02 16.95
CA ASP A 450 -8.66 -15.57 16.67
C ASP A 450 -7.23 -15.03 16.47
N SER A 451 -7.03 -14.26 15.41
CA SER A 451 -5.73 -13.70 15.03
C SER A 451 -4.66 -14.75 14.67
N ALA A 452 -5.03 -15.83 14.00
CA ALA A 452 -4.06 -16.77 13.44
C ALA A 452 -3.17 -16.08 12.38
N HIS A 453 -1.85 -16.30 12.45
CA HIS A 453 -0.85 -15.67 11.57
C HIS A 453 -0.09 -16.66 10.68
N GLY A 454 -0.40 -17.95 10.78
CA GLY A 454 0.20 -18.96 9.93
C GLY A 454 -0.65 -20.21 9.86
N VAL A 455 -0.68 -20.84 8.69
CA VAL A 455 -1.27 -22.14 8.40
C VAL A 455 -0.28 -22.95 7.60
N SER A 456 -0.17 -24.24 7.91
CA SER A 456 0.62 -25.19 7.12
C SER A 456 -0.09 -26.53 7.07
N VAL A 457 -0.23 -27.09 5.85
CA VAL A 457 -1.04 -28.29 5.59
C VAL A 457 -0.17 -29.41 5.07
N PHE A 458 -0.13 -30.51 5.79
CA PHE A 458 0.61 -31.68 5.33
C PHE A 458 -0.04 -32.99 5.79
N GLY A 459 -0.27 -33.84 4.84
CA GLY A 459 -0.91 -35.14 5.08
C GLY A 459 -2.33 -34.99 5.64
N ASP A 460 -2.52 -35.44 6.89
CA ASP A 460 -3.75 -35.38 7.67
C ASP A 460 -3.68 -34.34 8.80
N LYS A 461 -2.70 -33.43 8.75
CA LYS A 461 -2.46 -32.44 9.78
C LYS A 461 -2.53 -31.04 9.21
N VAL A 462 -3.12 -30.14 10.00
CA VAL A 462 -3.10 -28.68 9.74
C VAL A 462 -2.52 -28.01 10.96
N VAL A 463 -1.38 -27.36 10.80
CA VAL A 463 -0.69 -26.62 11.85
C VAL A 463 -1.05 -25.15 11.76
N VAL A 464 -1.47 -24.57 12.87
CA VAL A 464 -1.92 -23.17 12.94
C VAL A 464 -1.20 -22.44 14.07
N SER A 465 -0.55 -21.33 13.75
CA SER A 465 0.04 -20.45 14.75
C SER A 465 -0.97 -19.39 15.19
N VAL A 466 -1.20 -19.32 16.49
CA VAL A 466 -2.17 -18.38 17.08
C VAL A 466 -1.49 -17.65 18.22
N GLY A 467 -1.21 -16.40 18.03
CA GLY A 467 -0.65 -15.46 19.01
C GLY A 467 0.15 -16.00 20.21
N ASP A 468 -0.40 -16.90 21.00
CA ASP A 468 0.20 -17.47 22.22
C ASP A 468 0.49 -18.98 22.16
N ARG A 469 0.22 -19.63 21.03
CA ARG A 469 0.36 -21.09 20.88
C ARG A 469 0.54 -21.52 19.44
N VAL A 470 0.97 -22.77 19.25
CA VAL A 470 0.91 -23.52 17.99
C VAL A 470 -0.06 -24.67 18.19
N MET A 471 -1.06 -24.76 17.33
CA MET A 471 -2.09 -25.79 17.35
C MET A 471 -1.89 -26.77 16.19
N VAL A 472 -2.21 -28.05 16.39
CA VAL A 472 -2.30 -29.05 15.35
C VAL A 472 -3.72 -29.58 15.30
N PHE A 473 -4.33 -29.50 14.14
CA PHE A 473 -5.62 -30.11 13.82
C PHE A 473 -5.38 -31.42 13.07
N HIS A 474 -6.15 -32.44 13.36
CA HIS A 474 -6.07 -33.73 12.72
C HIS A 474 -7.34 -34.01 11.92
N ASP A 475 -7.19 -34.22 10.61
CA ASP A 475 -8.23 -34.58 9.64
C ASP A 475 -7.86 -35.93 9.03
N LYS A 476 -8.05 -37.02 9.83
CA LYS A 476 -7.55 -38.36 9.52
C LYS A 476 -8.30 -39.03 8.38
N ASP A 477 -9.60 -38.77 8.27
CA ASP A 477 -10.44 -39.30 7.20
C ASP A 477 -10.46 -38.39 5.96
N ARG A 478 -9.84 -37.22 6.06
CA ARG A 478 -9.68 -36.24 4.96
C ARG A 478 -11.00 -35.75 4.37
N ASP A 479 -11.99 -35.53 5.22
CA ASP A 479 -13.30 -35.01 4.84
C ASP A 479 -13.33 -33.45 4.87
N ASP A 480 -12.18 -32.81 5.13
CA ASP A 480 -11.98 -31.38 5.30
C ASP A 480 -12.62 -30.82 6.59
N LYS A 481 -12.64 -31.65 7.66
CA LYS A 481 -13.05 -31.28 9.02
C LYS A 481 -12.15 -31.96 10.04
N PRO A 482 -11.66 -31.26 11.06
CA PRO A 482 -10.80 -31.90 12.04
C PRO A 482 -11.60 -32.72 13.05
N GLU A 483 -11.26 -33.99 13.25
CA GLU A 483 -11.81 -34.85 14.33
C GLU A 483 -11.22 -34.49 15.70
N SER A 484 -10.02 -33.93 15.72
CA SER A 484 -9.34 -33.52 16.95
C SER A 484 -8.36 -32.39 16.74
N LYS A 485 -8.02 -31.71 17.83
CA LYS A 485 -6.99 -30.68 17.86
C LYS A 485 -6.23 -30.71 19.16
N GLU A 486 -4.98 -30.30 19.13
CA GLU A 486 -4.13 -30.16 20.31
C GLU A 486 -3.20 -28.96 20.21
N ASN A 487 -2.67 -28.51 21.36
CA ASN A 487 -1.61 -27.51 21.36
C ASN A 487 -0.26 -28.22 21.28
N LEU A 488 0.52 -27.96 20.23
CA LEU A 488 1.90 -28.41 20.16
C LEU A 488 2.81 -27.61 21.10
N PHE A 489 2.65 -26.30 21.09
CA PHE A 489 3.36 -25.37 21.96
C PHE A 489 2.40 -24.36 22.58
N THR A 490 2.76 -23.89 23.78
CA THR A 490 2.00 -22.92 24.57
C THR A 490 2.93 -21.87 25.20
N GLY A 491 2.35 -20.94 25.97
CA GLY A 491 3.09 -19.99 26.80
C GLY A 491 3.88 -18.94 26.05
N ILE A 492 3.66 -18.81 24.73
CA ILE A 492 4.24 -17.77 23.90
C ILE A 492 3.53 -16.46 24.25
N SER A 493 4.30 -15.39 24.45
CA SER A 493 3.72 -14.05 24.68
C SER A 493 3.35 -13.38 23.36
N GLY A 494 2.67 -12.23 23.43
CA GLY A 494 2.31 -11.47 22.25
C GLY A 494 0.92 -11.82 21.69
N THR A 495 0.03 -12.39 22.49
CA THR A 495 -1.38 -12.61 22.13
C THR A 495 -1.98 -11.35 21.50
N GLN A 496 -2.69 -11.49 20.39
CA GLN A 496 -3.26 -10.36 19.62
C GLN A 496 -2.19 -9.33 19.20
N HIS A 497 -0.93 -9.75 19.06
CA HIS A 497 0.18 -8.88 18.69
C HIS A 497 0.96 -9.47 17.53
N ASP A 498 1.28 -8.62 16.55
CA ASP A 498 2.03 -8.96 15.34
C ASP A 498 3.54 -9.26 15.56
N HIS A 499 4.03 -9.24 16.80
CA HIS A 499 5.38 -9.66 17.21
C HIS A 499 5.37 -10.96 18.02
N GLY A 500 4.29 -11.73 17.97
CA GLY A 500 4.17 -13.05 18.56
C GLY A 500 4.73 -14.16 17.69
N ILE A 501 4.06 -15.33 17.71
CA ILE A 501 4.37 -16.44 16.81
C ILE A 501 3.79 -16.19 15.41
N HIS A 502 4.53 -16.63 14.40
CA HIS A 502 4.14 -16.53 13.00
C HIS A 502 4.06 -17.92 12.35
N ALA A 503 4.28 -18.00 11.03
CA ALA A 503 4.10 -19.23 10.27
C ALA A 503 4.99 -20.40 10.72
N VAL A 504 4.49 -21.60 10.52
CA VAL A 504 5.20 -22.87 10.72
C VAL A 504 5.32 -23.53 9.35
N HIS A 505 6.52 -23.94 8.97
CA HIS A 505 6.79 -24.62 7.70
C HIS A 505 7.40 -25.99 7.92
N PHE A 506 7.25 -26.87 6.94
CA PHE A 506 7.84 -28.20 6.94
C PHE A 506 9.11 -28.20 6.08
N GLY A 507 10.23 -28.60 6.67
CA GLY A 507 11.51 -28.61 6.00
C GLY A 507 11.84 -29.92 5.30
N PRO A 508 12.87 -29.95 4.44
CA PRO A 508 13.28 -31.14 3.68
C PRO A 508 13.81 -32.25 4.55
N ASP A 509 14.14 -31.99 5.80
CA ASP A 509 14.60 -32.93 6.81
C ASP A 509 13.46 -33.56 7.64
N GLY A 510 12.20 -33.27 7.26
CA GLY A 510 11.02 -33.77 7.96
C GLY A 510 10.75 -33.10 9.29
N LYS A 511 11.22 -31.87 9.48
CA LYS A 511 11.03 -31.12 10.72
C LYS A 511 10.19 -29.88 10.49
N PHE A 512 9.61 -29.37 11.57
CA PHE A 512 9.01 -28.04 11.62
C PHE A 512 10.05 -26.96 11.78
N TYR A 513 9.86 -25.88 11.02
CA TYR A 513 10.60 -24.62 11.10
C TYR A 513 9.62 -23.49 11.36
N PHE A 514 9.92 -22.65 12.35
CA PHE A 514 9.06 -21.54 12.69
C PHE A 514 9.81 -20.46 13.47
N ASN A 515 9.17 -19.33 13.69
CA ASN A 515 9.78 -18.23 14.41
C ASN A 515 8.75 -17.48 15.26
N PHE A 516 9.26 -16.62 16.14
CA PHE A 516 8.49 -15.57 16.78
C PHE A 516 9.26 -14.25 16.82
N GLY A 517 8.52 -13.13 16.83
CA GLY A 517 9.08 -11.80 17.07
C GLY A 517 9.40 -11.54 18.54
N ASN A 518 9.96 -10.37 18.83
CA ASN A 518 10.44 -10.02 20.18
C ASN A 518 9.35 -9.94 21.27
N ALA A 519 8.07 -9.99 20.93
CA ALA A 519 7.00 -10.16 21.91
C ALA A 519 6.75 -11.63 22.30
N GLY A 520 7.28 -12.60 21.57
CA GLY A 520 7.09 -14.05 21.84
C GLY A 520 7.68 -14.51 23.16
N ARG A 521 8.89 -14.08 23.48
CA ARG A 521 9.61 -14.19 24.75
C ARG A 521 9.96 -15.58 25.25
N GLN A 522 9.12 -16.58 25.08
CA GLN A 522 9.32 -17.94 25.59
C GLN A 522 8.44 -18.95 24.85
N ILE A 523 8.80 -20.24 24.96
CA ILE A 523 7.97 -21.36 24.51
C ILE A 523 7.88 -22.40 25.62
N LYS A 524 6.71 -23.01 25.74
CA LYS A 524 6.43 -24.12 26.65
C LYS A 524 5.83 -25.29 25.87
N ASP A 525 6.07 -26.49 26.39
CA ASP A 525 5.43 -27.71 25.87
C ASP A 525 3.93 -27.77 26.17
N GLN A 526 3.26 -28.83 25.73
CA GLN A 526 1.84 -29.07 26.01
C GLN A 526 1.50 -29.13 27.49
N SER A 527 2.44 -29.54 28.36
CA SER A 527 2.27 -29.62 29.81
C SER A 527 2.51 -28.30 30.53
N GLY A 528 2.88 -27.24 29.78
CA GLY A 528 3.19 -25.92 30.33
C GLY A 528 4.61 -25.79 30.91
N LYS A 529 5.49 -26.76 30.66
CA LYS A 529 6.91 -26.69 31.06
C LYS A 529 7.71 -25.92 30.03
N PRO A 530 8.69 -25.09 30.45
CA PRO A 530 9.62 -24.46 29.53
C PRO A 530 10.32 -25.47 28.61
N ILE A 531 10.46 -25.16 27.35
CA ILE A 531 11.25 -25.93 26.40
C ILE A 531 12.73 -25.75 26.74
N ILE A 532 13.45 -26.87 26.83
CA ILE A 532 14.90 -26.93 26.86
C ILE A 532 15.37 -27.47 25.52
N ASP A 533 16.14 -26.69 24.78
CA ASP A 533 16.63 -27.08 23.46
C ASP A 533 17.77 -28.11 23.51
N LEU A 534 18.18 -28.61 22.34
CA LEU A 534 19.26 -29.59 22.25
C LEU A 534 20.63 -29.06 22.72
N ALA A 535 20.82 -27.73 22.78
CA ALA A 535 22.01 -27.13 23.36
C ALA A 535 21.96 -27.04 24.90
N GLY A 536 20.83 -27.49 25.50
CA GLY A 536 20.63 -27.49 26.96
C GLY A 536 20.16 -26.15 27.53
N ASN A 537 19.72 -25.22 26.69
CA ASN A 537 19.27 -23.90 27.11
C ASN A 537 17.74 -23.83 27.19
N GLU A 538 17.22 -23.12 28.19
CA GLU A 538 15.81 -22.73 28.25
C GLU A 538 15.49 -21.69 27.14
N VAL A 539 14.47 -21.96 26.35
CA VAL A 539 14.04 -21.08 25.25
C VAL A 539 13.26 -19.90 25.81
N ASN A 540 13.96 -18.81 26.07
CA ASN A 540 13.39 -17.56 26.57
C ASN A 540 14.27 -16.34 26.21
N ASP A 541 13.73 -15.12 26.43
CA ASP A 541 14.39 -13.84 26.13
C ASP A 541 15.26 -13.26 27.29
N LYS A 542 15.65 -14.07 28.23
CA LYS A 542 16.39 -13.64 29.43
C LYS A 542 17.89 -13.42 29.19
N ARG A 543 18.36 -13.50 27.96
CA ARG A 543 19.76 -13.34 27.56
C ARG A 543 20.71 -14.39 28.18
N LYS A 544 20.26 -15.68 28.20
CA LYS A 544 21.00 -16.83 28.71
C LYS A 544 20.77 -18.08 27.82
N PRO A 545 21.28 -18.15 26.59
CA PRO A 545 21.93 -17.06 25.82
C PRO A 545 20.95 -16.22 25.02
N TYR A 546 19.69 -16.69 24.78
CA TYR A 546 18.77 -16.13 23.81
C TYR A 546 18.10 -14.84 24.25
N GLN A 547 17.77 -14.00 23.28
CA GLN A 547 17.04 -12.75 23.49
C GLN A 547 16.24 -12.36 22.26
N GLN A 548 15.15 -11.60 22.44
CA GLN A 548 14.32 -10.98 21.41
C GLN A 548 13.64 -12.04 20.50
N GLY A 549 13.44 -11.73 19.21
CA GLY A 549 12.89 -12.67 18.24
C GLY A 549 13.83 -13.85 17.98
N MET A 550 13.28 -15.03 17.69
CA MET A 550 14.02 -16.29 17.54
C MET A 550 13.50 -17.13 16.40
N VAL A 551 14.35 -18.04 15.92
CA VAL A 551 14.05 -19.03 14.88
C VAL A 551 14.29 -20.41 15.44
N PHE A 552 13.40 -21.35 15.13
CA PHE A 552 13.37 -22.69 15.71
C PHE A 552 13.22 -23.79 14.65
N ARG A 553 13.68 -24.99 15.05
CA ARG A 553 13.46 -26.25 14.35
C ARG A 553 13.14 -27.34 15.36
N CYS A 554 12.20 -28.24 15.06
CA CYS A 554 11.88 -29.39 15.90
C CYS A 554 11.25 -30.52 15.09
N ASN A 555 11.13 -31.71 15.69
CA ASN A 555 10.31 -32.77 15.13
C ASN A 555 8.82 -32.39 15.13
N GLU A 556 7.99 -33.10 14.37
CA GLU A 556 6.53 -32.91 14.30
C GLU A 556 5.82 -33.01 15.66
N ASP A 557 6.36 -33.76 16.59
CA ASP A 557 5.85 -33.91 17.96
C ASP A 557 6.40 -32.89 18.95
N GLY A 558 7.15 -31.89 18.46
CA GLY A 558 7.81 -30.89 19.27
C GLY A 558 9.10 -31.34 19.95
N SER A 559 9.51 -32.61 19.81
CA SER A 559 10.76 -33.13 20.36
C SER A 559 11.97 -32.65 19.56
N LYS A 560 13.18 -32.88 20.09
CA LYS A 560 14.46 -32.43 19.51
C LYS A 560 14.45 -30.96 19.08
N PHE A 561 13.99 -30.12 19.96
CA PHE A 561 13.86 -28.69 19.74
C PHE A 561 15.22 -28.00 19.64
N GLU A 562 15.40 -27.16 18.65
CA GLU A 562 16.64 -26.40 18.40
C GLU A 562 16.30 -24.92 18.23
N THR A 563 17.09 -24.05 18.85
CA THR A 563 17.07 -22.60 18.59
C THR A 563 18.16 -22.27 17.59
N LEU A 564 17.78 -21.94 16.35
CA LEU A 564 18.70 -21.74 15.24
C LEU A 564 19.31 -20.35 15.18
N GLY A 565 18.54 -19.34 15.58
CA GLY A 565 19.02 -17.95 15.59
C GLY A 565 18.19 -17.11 16.54
N TRP A 566 18.74 -15.98 16.98
CA TRP A 566 18.08 -15.09 17.92
C TRP A 566 18.44 -13.62 17.71
N ASN A 567 17.82 -12.75 18.53
CA ASN A 567 18.04 -11.32 18.54
C ASN A 567 17.52 -10.62 17.27
N PHE A 568 16.39 -11.14 16.75
CA PHE A 568 15.57 -10.47 15.75
C PHE A 568 14.57 -9.52 16.43
N ARG A 569 13.97 -8.62 15.67
CA ARG A 569 12.88 -7.77 16.19
C ARG A 569 11.50 -8.37 15.94
N ASN A 570 11.07 -8.36 14.71
CA ASN A 570 9.80 -8.94 14.27
C ASN A 570 10.01 -9.68 12.96
N ASN A 571 10.74 -10.76 13.06
CA ASN A 571 10.92 -11.74 12.01
C ASN A 571 9.57 -12.38 11.75
N TRP A 572 9.02 -12.16 10.52
CA TRP A 572 7.64 -12.53 10.24
C TRP A 572 7.54 -13.98 9.81
N GLU A 573 8.06 -14.34 8.68
CA GLU A 573 7.99 -15.68 8.14
C GLU A 573 9.36 -16.23 7.81
N ILE A 574 9.43 -17.55 7.69
CA ILE A 574 10.64 -18.31 7.41
C ILE A 574 10.42 -19.15 6.15
N ALA A 575 11.41 -19.20 5.26
CA ALA A 575 11.44 -20.10 4.12
C ALA A 575 12.62 -21.04 4.24
N VAL A 576 12.41 -22.29 3.89
CA VAL A 576 13.45 -23.33 3.88
C VAL A 576 13.49 -23.97 2.50
N ASP A 577 14.62 -23.88 1.81
CA ASP A 577 14.77 -24.51 0.50
C ASP A 577 15.02 -26.04 0.60
N SER A 578 14.99 -26.74 -0.53
CA SER A 578 15.22 -28.20 -0.60
C SER A 578 16.59 -28.65 -0.09
N PHE A 579 17.53 -27.72 0.11
CA PHE A 579 18.86 -27.98 0.65
C PHE A 579 18.99 -27.64 2.13
N GLY A 580 17.92 -27.14 2.75
CA GLY A 580 17.88 -26.73 4.15
C GLY A 580 18.44 -25.32 4.40
N THR A 581 18.61 -24.49 3.36
CA THR A 581 18.96 -23.08 3.52
C THR A 581 17.76 -22.31 4.04
N ILE A 582 17.98 -21.48 5.06
CA ILE A 582 16.89 -20.81 5.75
C ILE A 582 16.95 -19.30 5.47
N TRP A 583 15.82 -18.76 5.07
CA TRP A 583 15.62 -17.35 4.79
C TRP A 583 14.50 -16.78 5.65
N GLN A 584 14.59 -15.53 6.05
CA GLN A 584 13.48 -14.83 6.70
C GLN A 584 13.57 -13.32 6.56
N SER A 585 12.42 -12.67 6.65
CA SER A 585 12.31 -11.23 6.77
C SER A 585 12.34 -10.77 8.23
N ASP A 586 12.71 -9.52 8.49
CA ASP A 586 12.71 -8.94 9.85
C ASP A 586 12.36 -7.46 9.79
N ASN A 587 11.29 -7.07 10.48
CA ASN A 587 10.76 -5.72 10.49
C ASN A 587 11.57 -4.81 11.43
N ASP A 588 11.75 -3.56 11.01
CA ASP A 588 12.47 -2.55 11.77
C ASP A 588 11.58 -1.79 12.80
N ASP A 589 12.15 -0.87 13.55
CA ASP A 589 11.40 0.16 14.27
C ASP A 589 10.87 1.19 13.26
N ASP A 590 9.62 1.59 13.42
CA ASP A 590 8.91 2.46 12.49
C ASP A 590 9.73 3.71 12.11
N GLY A 591 9.89 3.90 10.80
CA GLY A 591 10.52 5.07 10.20
C GLY A 591 12.05 5.01 10.03
N ASN A 592 12.73 3.96 10.43
CA ASN A 592 14.19 3.87 10.26
C ASN A 592 14.64 3.24 8.94
N ARG A 593 13.71 2.64 8.16
CA ARG A 593 13.96 2.00 6.86
C ARG A 593 14.99 0.86 6.91
N GLY A 594 15.01 0.14 8.00
CA GLY A 594 15.94 -0.96 8.26
C GLY A 594 15.37 -2.35 8.06
N VAL A 595 14.15 -2.49 7.49
CA VAL A 595 13.60 -3.80 7.14
C VAL A 595 14.61 -4.59 6.32
N ARG A 596 14.81 -5.85 6.67
CA ARG A 596 15.86 -6.68 6.10
C ARG A 596 15.39 -8.08 5.75
N ILE A 597 16.11 -8.72 4.84
CA ILE A 597 16.08 -10.16 4.60
C ILE A 597 17.36 -10.75 5.17
N ASN A 598 17.24 -11.90 5.82
CA ASN A 598 18.33 -12.62 6.42
C ASN A 598 18.49 -14.01 5.83
N TYR A 599 19.74 -14.42 5.62
CA TYR A 599 20.14 -15.81 5.63
C TYR A 599 20.30 -16.23 7.10
N VAL A 600 19.57 -17.25 7.53
CA VAL A 600 19.63 -17.71 8.92
C VAL A 600 20.75 -18.75 9.07
N MET A 601 21.84 -18.31 9.69
CA MET A 601 22.96 -19.16 10.08
C MET A 601 22.64 -19.80 11.43
N GLU A 602 22.85 -21.08 11.59
CA GLU A 602 22.67 -21.78 12.86
C GLU A 602 23.53 -21.15 13.97
N PHE A 603 22.93 -20.93 15.14
CA PHE A 603 23.49 -20.23 16.29
C PHE A 603 23.88 -18.76 16.02
N GLY A 604 23.20 -18.13 15.05
CA GLY A 604 23.43 -16.73 14.69
C GLY A 604 22.77 -15.74 15.64
N ASN A 605 23.52 -14.68 15.99
CA ASN A 605 23.01 -13.47 16.64
C ASN A 605 22.73 -12.39 15.58
N TYR A 606 21.49 -11.87 15.53
CA TYR A 606 21.04 -10.94 14.47
C TYR A 606 20.94 -9.47 14.93
N GLY A 607 21.43 -9.16 16.11
CA GLY A 607 21.84 -7.81 16.51
C GLY A 607 20.73 -6.78 16.74
N TYR A 608 19.46 -7.13 16.95
CA TYR A 608 18.44 -6.14 17.29
C TYR A 608 18.75 -5.41 18.61
N LYS A 609 19.38 -6.11 19.57
CA LYS A 609 19.93 -5.55 20.80
C LYS A 609 21.40 -5.92 20.94
N GLY A 610 22.17 -5.08 21.61
CA GLY A 610 23.56 -5.41 21.96
C GLY A 610 23.64 -6.70 22.75
N GLU A 611 24.42 -7.69 22.29
CA GLU A 611 24.49 -9.04 22.85
C GLU A 611 24.79 -9.04 24.36
N PHE A 612 25.80 -8.30 24.79
CA PHE A 612 26.21 -8.24 26.20
C PHE A 612 25.47 -7.17 27.00
N SER A 613 25.10 -6.05 26.36
CA SER A 613 24.54 -4.89 27.05
C SER A 613 23.00 -4.87 27.07
N GLY A 614 22.33 -5.53 26.11
CA GLY A 614 20.92 -5.41 25.88
C GLY A 614 20.47 -4.02 25.36
N LYS A 615 21.41 -3.15 25.00
CA LYS A 615 21.13 -1.79 24.53
C LYS A 615 20.55 -1.81 23.14
N GLY A 616 19.65 -0.87 22.88
CA GLY A 616 19.08 -0.64 21.56
C GLY A 616 19.92 0.31 20.71
N TRP A 617 19.54 0.46 19.47
CA TRP A 617 20.24 1.27 18.46
C TRP A 617 20.30 2.78 18.78
N ARG A 618 19.41 3.28 19.63
CA ARG A 618 19.39 4.69 20.10
C ARG A 618 20.29 4.95 21.29
N ASP A 619 20.77 3.90 21.96
CA ASP A 619 21.57 4.04 23.12
C ASP A 619 23.04 4.41 22.79
N LYS A 620 23.72 5.12 23.71
CA LYS A 620 25.14 5.38 23.54
C LYS A 620 25.94 4.07 23.66
N ARG A 621 26.75 3.80 22.66
CA ARG A 621 27.64 2.65 22.60
C ARG A 621 28.84 2.94 21.68
N THR A 622 29.87 2.10 21.70
CA THR A 622 30.99 2.15 20.77
C THR A 622 30.62 1.53 19.41
N ASN A 623 31.41 1.80 18.39
CA ASN A 623 31.23 1.22 17.02
C ASN A 623 29.85 1.45 16.42
N ILE A 624 29.32 2.65 16.61
CA ILE A 624 28.00 3.00 16.04
C ILE A 624 28.16 3.25 14.54
N GLU A 625 27.38 2.54 13.75
CA GLU A 625 27.27 2.76 12.31
C GLU A 625 26.67 4.15 12.03
N VAL A 626 27.15 4.76 10.95
CA VAL A 626 26.67 6.08 10.53
C VAL A 626 25.24 5.99 10.02
N GLU A 627 24.96 4.97 9.20
CA GLU A 627 23.66 4.74 8.60
C GLU A 627 22.68 4.12 9.60
N ILE A 628 21.51 4.72 9.75
CA ILE A 628 20.48 4.29 10.70
C ILE A 628 20.05 2.82 10.50
N PRO A 629 19.77 2.31 9.28
CA PRO A 629 19.45 0.91 9.08
C PRO A 629 20.51 -0.05 9.64
N SER A 630 21.76 0.18 9.33
CA SER A 630 22.89 -0.64 9.83
C SER A 630 23.05 -0.55 11.35
N ARG A 631 22.89 0.66 11.91
CA ARG A 631 22.91 0.92 13.36
C ARG A 631 21.79 0.20 14.09
N HIS A 632 20.60 0.15 13.49
CA HIS A 632 19.43 -0.52 14.04
C HIS A 632 19.73 -1.99 14.36
N TRP A 633 20.48 -2.64 13.49
CA TRP A 633 20.82 -4.05 13.58
C TRP A 633 22.21 -4.32 14.20
N HIS A 634 22.90 -3.31 14.73
CA HIS A 634 24.22 -3.46 15.37
C HIS A 634 25.24 -4.18 14.47
N LEU A 635 25.22 -3.92 13.16
CA LEU A 635 26.01 -4.69 12.18
C LEU A 635 27.53 -4.62 12.37
N ASN A 636 28.06 -3.62 13.12
CA ASN A 636 29.48 -3.54 13.49
C ASN A 636 29.79 -4.22 14.81
N ASP A 637 28.81 -4.72 15.56
CA ASP A 637 29.08 -5.39 16.82
C ASP A 637 29.66 -6.78 16.54
N PRO A 638 30.70 -7.22 17.29
CA PRO A 638 31.29 -8.53 17.13
C PRO A 638 30.26 -9.66 17.30
N GLY A 639 30.27 -10.64 16.40
CA GLY A 639 29.39 -11.81 16.45
C GLY A 639 27.99 -11.57 15.89
N VAL A 640 27.68 -10.38 15.38
CA VAL A 640 26.42 -10.13 14.67
C VAL A 640 26.52 -10.65 13.24
N VAL A 641 25.58 -11.51 12.86
CA VAL A 641 25.48 -12.02 11.49
C VAL A 641 24.96 -10.92 10.56
N PRO A 642 25.65 -10.62 9.44
CA PRO A 642 25.17 -9.62 8.49
C PRO A 642 23.86 -10.07 7.82
N ASN A 643 22.99 -9.12 7.54
CA ASN A 643 21.78 -9.37 6.74
C ASN A 643 22.13 -9.54 5.25
N LEU A 644 21.25 -10.22 4.51
CA LEU A 644 21.36 -10.34 3.05
C LEU A 644 21.30 -8.95 2.40
N LEU A 645 20.27 -8.17 2.74
CA LEU A 645 20.11 -6.79 2.30
C LEU A 645 19.05 -6.06 3.14
N HIS A 646 19.03 -4.72 3.04
CA HIS A 646 17.93 -3.90 3.52
C HIS A 646 16.91 -3.66 2.42
N THR A 647 15.63 -3.93 2.68
CA THR A 647 14.55 -3.70 1.70
C THR A 647 14.04 -2.27 1.73
N GLY A 648 14.29 -1.54 2.81
CA GLY A 648 13.95 -0.13 2.97
C GLY A 648 12.83 0.11 3.97
N ALA A 649 11.67 0.55 3.50
CA ALA A 649 10.49 0.74 4.35
C ALA A 649 9.63 -0.52 4.32
N GLY A 650 8.97 -0.87 5.45
CA GLY A 650 8.29 -2.08 5.39
C GLY A 650 7.06 -2.31 6.23
N SER A 651 6.60 -3.42 6.15
CA SER A 651 5.86 -4.40 6.88
C SER A 651 6.11 -5.67 6.11
N PRO A 652 7.26 -6.31 6.31
CA PRO A 652 7.58 -7.56 5.64
C PRO A 652 6.60 -8.62 6.13
N THR A 653 6.20 -9.51 5.22
CA THR A 653 5.22 -10.54 5.48
C THR A 653 5.72 -11.88 4.93
N GLY A 654 4.93 -12.61 4.14
CA GLY A 654 5.26 -13.93 3.65
C GLY A 654 6.53 -14.02 2.82
N ILE A 655 7.23 -15.13 2.94
CA ILE A 655 8.48 -15.41 2.23
C ILE A 655 8.55 -16.89 1.84
N THR A 656 8.96 -17.18 0.61
CA THR A 656 9.16 -18.53 0.11
C THR A 656 10.41 -18.63 -0.77
N VAL A 657 10.83 -19.85 -1.09
CA VAL A 657 11.84 -20.09 -2.14
C VAL A 657 11.15 -20.73 -3.33
N TYR A 658 11.28 -20.11 -4.50
CA TYR A 658 10.67 -20.62 -5.70
C TYR A 658 11.49 -21.76 -6.30
N GLU A 659 11.10 -22.99 -6.07
CA GLU A 659 11.74 -24.21 -6.62
C GLU A 659 10.94 -24.81 -7.79
N GLY A 660 9.89 -24.11 -8.25
CA GLY A 660 9.11 -24.45 -9.44
C GLY A 660 9.87 -24.19 -10.75
N LYS A 661 9.19 -24.48 -11.87
CA LYS A 661 9.75 -24.27 -13.24
C LYS A 661 8.85 -23.44 -14.13
N LEU A 662 7.68 -23.00 -13.65
CA LEU A 662 6.70 -22.25 -14.43
C LEU A 662 7.13 -20.79 -14.60
N LEU A 663 7.55 -20.15 -13.51
CA LEU A 663 8.04 -18.78 -13.59
C LEU A 663 9.33 -18.67 -14.43
N PRO A 664 9.68 -17.49 -14.94
CA PRO A 664 10.91 -17.25 -15.68
C PRO A 664 12.16 -17.75 -14.95
N LYS A 665 13.12 -18.25 -15.71
CA LYS A 665 14.35 -18.88 -15.18
C LYS A 665 15.10 -18.01 -14.16
N ILE A 666 14.99 -16.69 -14.27
CA ILE A 666 15.61 -15.76 -13.34
C ILE A 666 15.12 -15.94 -11.90
N PHE A 667 13.91 -16.48 -11.71
CA PHE A 667 13.30 -16.69 -10.39
C PHE A 667 13.55 -18.10 -9.85
N HIS A 668 14.10 -19.03 -10.64
CA HIS A 668 14.33 -20.41 -10.19
C HIS A 668 15.33 -20.44 -9.03
N SER A 669 14.97 -21.12 -7.95
CA SER A 669 15.74 -21.22 -6.70
C SER A 669 16.02 -19.86 -6.04
N GLN A 670 15.18 -18.86 -6.30
CA GLN A 670 15.29 -17.56 -5.68
C GLN A 670 14.24 -17.34 -4.59
N VAL A 671 14.58 -16.48 -3.66
CA VAL A 671 13.70 -16.07 -2.56
C VAL A 671 12.64 -15.13 -3.10
N ILE A 672 11.36 -15.38 -2.85
CA ILE A 672 10.24 -14.50 -3.13
C ILE A 672 9.65 -14.02 -1.81
N HIS A 673 9.33 -12.75 -1.71
CA HIS A 673 8.89 -12.11 -0.48
C HIS A 673 7.81 -11.07 -0.72
N CYS A 674 6.83 -11.06 0.16
CA CYS A 674 5.79 -10.04 0.25
C CYS A 674 6.21 -8.91 1.18
N ASP A 675 6.14 -7.66 0.69
CA ASP A 675 6.41 -6.48 1.50
C ASP A 675 5.22 -5.52 1.42
N ALA A 676 4.35 -5.60 2.42
CA ALA A 676 3.06 -4.89 2.45
C ALA A 676 3.23 -3.37 2.57
N GLY A 677 4.27 -2.88 3.23
CA GLY A 677 4.54 -1.45 3.39
C GLY A 677 4.71 -0.73 2.06
N PRO A 678 5.64 -1.14 1.20
CA PRO A 678 5.82 -0.58 -0.13
C PRO A 678 4.83 -1.11 -1.18
N SER A 679 3.93 -2.04 -0.84
CA SER A 679 2.94 -2.65 -1.75
C SER A 679 3.58 -3.45 -2.90
N VAL A 680 4.48 -4.38 -2.57
CA VAL A 680 5.24 -5.16 -3.57
C VAL A 680 5.37 -6.63 -3.20
N VAL A 681 5.47 -7.49 -4.23
CA VAL A 681 6.03 -8.84 -4.15
C VAL A 681 7.33 -8.84 -4.93
N ARG A 682 8.42 -9.31 -4.32
CA ARG A 682 9.78 -9.24 -4.86
C ARG A 682 10.48 -10.57 -4.87
N ALA A 683 11.34 -10.76 -5.87
CA ALA A 683 12.37 -11.78 -5.83
C ALA A 683 13.71 -11.17 -5.39
N TYR A 684 14.48 -11.95 -4.65
CA TYR A 684 15.87 -11.65 -4.29
C TYR A 684 16.77 -12.64 -5.01
N ILE A 685 17.48 -12.15 -6.03
CA ILE A 685 18.36 -12.97 -6.86
C ILE A 685 19.66 -13.17 -6.10
N THR A 686 19.73 -14.31 -5.40
CA THR A 686 20.81 -14.62 -4.46
C THR A 686 22.06 -15.14 -5.15
N GLN A 687 23.22 -14.74 -4.65
CA GLN A 687 24.53 -15.21 -5.06
C GLN A 687 25.39 -15.48 -3.83
N LYS A 688 26.15 -16.57 -3.81
CA LYS A 688 27.09 -16.84 -2.71
C LYS A 688 28.14 -15.75 -2.62
N ASP A 689 28.41 -15.29 -1.39
CA ASP A 689 29.41 -14.27 -1.09
C ASP A 689 30.12 -14.61 0.22
N GLY A 690 31.34 -15.16 0.12
CA GLY A 690 32.07 -15.69 1.28
C GLY A 690 31.33 -16.81 1.98
N ALA A 691 31.09 -16.68 3.28
CA ALA A 691 30.31 -17.60 4.10
C ALA A 691 28.80 -17.30 4.11
N GLY A 692 28.35 -16.32 3.35
CA GLY A 692 26.97 -15.89 3.26
C GLY A 692 26.52 -15.66 1.82
N TYR A 693 25.68 -14.68 1.64
CA TYR A 693 25.06 -14.37 0.36
C TYR A 693 24.94 -12.86 0.15
N ARG A 694 24.83 -12.45 -1.11
CA ARG A 694 24.36 -11.13 -1.55
C ARG A 694 23.19 -11.31 -2.48
N ALA A 695 22.37 -10.28 -2.68
CA ALA A 695 21.24 -10.37 -3.59
C ALA A 695 20.94 -9.05 -4.31
N GLU A 696 20.26 -9.17 -5.45
CA GLU A 696 19.61 -8.07 -6.17
C GLU A 696 18.10 -8.21 -6.04
N MET A 697 17.38 -7.08 -5.93
CA MET A 697 15.91 -7.07 -5.82
C MET A 697 15.28 -6.91 -7.21
N ILE A 698 14.27 -7.74 -7.51
CA ILE A 698 13.44 -7.62 -8.71
C ILE A 698 11.97 -7.65 -8.26
N ASP A 699 11.20 -6.62 -8.61
CA ASP A 699 9.77 -6.59 -8.35
C ASP A 699 9.04 -7.56 -9.30
N ILE A 700 8.26 -8.47 -8.75
CA ILE A 700 7.36 -9.39 -9.50
C ILE A 700 6.00 -8.70 -9.67
N LEU A 701 5.42 -8.24 -8.56
CA LEU A 701 4.17 -7.46 -8.53
C LEU A 701 4.43 -6.15 -7.81
N ASN A 702 4.02 -5.03 -8.38
CA ASN A 702 4.22 -3.72 -7.76
C ASN A 702 2.95 -2.86 -7.84
N GLY A 703 2.28 -2.66 -6.70
CA GLY A 703 1.12 -1.78 -6.54
C GLY A 703 1.47 -0.35 -6.14
N SER A 704 2.73 -0.05 -5.82
CA SER A 704 3.15 1.22 -5.19
C SER A 704 2.73 2.48 -5.96
N LYS A 705 2.60 2.40 -7.28
CA LYS A 705 2.27 3.52 -8.16
C LYS A 705 0.77 3.66 -8.41
N LYS A 706 0.04 2.55 -8.50
CA LYS A 706 -1.35 2.53 -8.97
C LYS A 706 -2.33 2.06 -7.91
N ASP A 707 -1.91 1.16 -7.00
CA ASP A 707 -2.78 0.51 -6.04
C ASP A 707 -2.19 0.43 -4.63
N LYS A 708 -2.39 1.49 -3.86
CA LYS A 708 -1.97 1.53 -2.44
C LYS A 708 -2.75 0.56 -1.54
N TRP A 709 -3.81 -0.07 -2.04
CA TRP A 709 -4.57 -1.11 -1.33
C TRP A 709 -3.91 -2.48 -1.44
N PHE A 710 -3.02 -2.66 -2.42
CA PHE A 710 -2.23 -3.88 -2.51
C PHE A 710 -1.31 -4.01 -1.29
N ARG A 711 -1.68 -4.93 -0.40
CA ARG A 711 -0.97 -5.22 0.86
C ARG A 711 -0.73 -6.73 0.93
N PRO A 712 0.27 -7.24 0.18
CA PRO A 712 0.52 -8.67 0.16
C PRO A 712 0.87 -9.15 1.56
N SER A 713 0.17 -10.18 2.04
CA SER A 713 0.35 -10.74 3.38
C SER A 713 1.12 -12.04 3.38
N ASP A 714 1.05 -12.81 2.28
CA ASP A 714 1.69 -14.09 2.19
C ASP A 714 1.93 -14.53 0.74
N VAL A 715 2.83 -15.50 0.55
CA VAL A 715 3.19 -16.11 -0.74
C VAL A 715 3.54 -17.57 -0.57
N SER A 716 2.92 -18.42 -1.36
CA SER A 716 3.18 -19.86 -1.41
C SER A 716 3.34 -20.31 -2.86
N VAL A 717 3.93 -21.47 -3.08
CA VAL A 717 4.14 -22.06 -4.41
C VAL A 717 3.25 -23.29 -4.55
N ALA A 718 2.38 -23.29 -5.55
CA ALA A 718 1.50 -24.41 -5.84
C ALA A 718 2.26 -25.62 -6.44
N PRO A 719 1.69 -26.83 -6.38
CA PRO A 719 2.32 -28.05 -6.93
C PRO A 719 2.63 -27.98 -8.43
N ASP A 720 1.91 -27.16 -9.20
CA ASP A 720 2.14 -26.93 -10.63
C ASP A 720 3.19 -25.84 -10.91
N GLY A 721 3.62 -25.13 -9.87
CA GLY A 721 4.62 -24.06 -9.94
C GLY A 721 4.04 -22.64 -10.08
N THR A 722 2.73 -22.50 -9.93
CA THR A 722 2.10 -21.15 -9.84
C THR A 722 2.29 -20.51 -8.47
#